data_884a785dc45ffc68c0532e1a0069d250
#
_entry.id   884a785dc45ffc68c0532e1a0069d250
#
_cell.length_a   1.000
_cell.length_b   1.000
_cell.length_c   1.000
_cell.angle_alpha   90.00
_cell.angle_beta   90.00
_cell.angle_gamma   90.00
#
_symmetry.space_group_name_H-M   'P 1'
#
loop_
_entity.id
_entity.type
_entity.pdbx_description
1 polymer ?
#
loop_
_entity_poly.entity_id
_entity_poly.type
_entity_poly.pdbx_seq_one_letter_code
_entity_poly.pdbx_strand_id
1 'polypeptide(L)'
;MGTKIKRFFKKIRIKRTTVLVLVFVFMSATLVRQLFELQIIQGEAYISKFESRITKKRVIKSTRGNIYDRNGEELATNVLAYSVTFEDNGTYDSTREKNLTLNGIAYKVLKILESNGDSISTGFHIVLDKSGNYAFDVDEGFTLNRFRADIYGEPLIDNLTKKQKNATADQMIEFMSGKEGFSIVLYGDNAYTKEELTSHGLPENLSKQDILELSKIRYALSTNSFKKYMAVTIASNISEKSVAAIRENQPELQGIDIVEDSVRKYIDDASMGPILGYTGQASSEELEELRQKNPDYSNDAIIGKSGIEKYMETSLQGTDGEETVTVDNLGKVLKIDDSTRVEPVAGNDTYLTIDSSWQSAIYQILKQRVAGILLSKIEASKTYDFSVNDAAQIKIPIYDVYNALIANSVIDISKFSDANASDTEKNLYAKFQQKQQQVFDTITNRLTAENPPAVKDEDDQIQEYLTYICDDLLRDTLGIISKNAIDTSDSTYQKWTTDKDISLKDYLTYAASQNWIDISKFSTEGDYLDSDEVYQALTDYLIDYLKTDTNFSKLLYKYMLQEDTISGSEICLVLYEQGVLSKDDGSYEALASGSMTAYDFMINKIYTLEIEPAQLALEPCSASAVITDVKTGDVLACVSYPGYDNNRLVNNMDTDYYAKLSTDKSSPFFNKATQQTAAPGSTFKILSTIAGMSEGVIDDGTYINCTGSFDLVTPPINCWNKQGHGEIEIREAIEQSCNYYFNMVGFKLGQDADGNFSENRSLSVLQKYASEIGLDKKTGIEITESAPHVSDSYAVPSYIGQGTNAYTTSQLARYATAIATSGNVYDLTLLDRQTDSKGNTLKKYEPDIINTVDVSQNVWDDIHDGMYRVVQTHRQFDGLGVDVAGKTGTAELNIYHPNHGMFVGYAPASDPEYAIAVRIENGYTSGNACLAADDIFKYIFELTDEKSILTGVAASDTSDISND
;
A
#
# COMPACT_ATOMS: atom_id res chain seq x y z
N MET A 1 72.40 23.52 67.20
CA MET A 1 71.11 23.04 67.56
C MET A 1 70.90 21.52 67.25
N GLY A 2 71.80 20.92 66.50
CA GLY A 2 71.68 19.46 66.01
C GLY A 2 72.16 18.43 67.09
N THR A 3 72.87 18.78 68.11
CA THR A 3 73.43 17.82 69.14
C THR A 3 72.52 17.57 70.36
N LYS A 4 71.53 18.36 70.59
CA LYS A 4 70.53 18.15 71.70
C LYS A 4 69.39 17.22 71.23
N ILE A 5 69.03 17.18 69.93
CA ILE A 5 67.97 16.39 69.45
C ILE A 5 68.36 14.88 69.30
N LYS A 6 69.65 14.60 68.98
CA LYS A 6 70.20 13.21 68.97
C LYS A 6 70.29 12.58 70.36
N ARG A 7 70.41 13.32 71.45
CA ARG A 7 70.43 12.78 72.80
C ARG A 7 69.03 12.53 73.40
N PHE A 8 67.98 13.18 72.87
CA PHE A 8 66.61 12.95 73.32
C PHE A 8 66.06 11.61 72.73
N PHE A 9 66.39 11.26 71.47
CA PHE A 9 65.95 10.01 70.90
C PHE A 9 66.71 8.79 71.40
N LYS A 10 67.86 8.91 72.02
CA LYS A 10 68.69 7.77 72.56
C LYS A 10 68.20 7.26 73.88
N LYS A 11 67.21 7.92 74.53
CA LYS A 11 66.70 7.50 75.85
C LYS A 11 65.29 6.90 75.80
N ILE A 12 64.65 6.88 74.73
CA ILE A 12 63.30 6.30 74.65
C ILE A 12 63.47 4.81 74.23
N ARG A 13 63.54 3.94 75.26
CA ARG A 13 63.29 2.51 75.04
C ARG A 13 61.78 2.29 74.79
N ILE A 14 61.39 2.41 73.63
CA ILE A 14 60.00 2.11 73.19
C ILE A 14 59.72 0.63 73.50
N LYS A 15 58.88 0.39 74.48
CA LYS A 15 58.43 -0.97 74.82
C LYS A 15 57.62 -1.52 73.62
N ARG A 16 57.75 -2.88 73.26
CA ARG A 16 57.02 -3.49 72.23
C ARG A 16 55.50 -3.16 72.25
N THR A 17 54.95 -3.05 73.46
CA THR A 17 53.53 -2.61 73.69
C THR A 17 53.25 -1.18 73.24
N THR A 18 54.20 -0.23 73.37
CA THR A 18 54.04 1.11 72.88
C THR A 18 54.00 1.21 71.34
N VAL A 19 54.84 0.41 70.70
CA VAL A 19 54.82 0.29 69.20
C VAL A 19 53.48 -0.32 68.72
N LEU A 20 52.98 -1.32 69.43
CA LEU A 20 51.73 -1.94 69.16
C LEU A 20 50.58 -0.99 69.32
N VAL A 21 50.57 -0.19 70.39
CA VAL A 21 49.56 0.87 70.61
C VAL A 21 49.63 1.91 69.48
N LEU A 22 50.83 2.36 69.07
CA LEU A 22 50.99 3.36 68.02
C LEU A 22 50.49 2.80 66.66
N VAL A 23 50.73 1.54 66.39
CA VAL A 23 50.20 0.86 65.18
C VAL A 23 48.66 0.81 65.25
N PHE A 24 48.10 0.43 66.42
CA PHE A 24 46.64 0.39 66.57
C PHE A 24 46.02 1.78 66.45
N VAL A 25 46.64 2.82 67.06
CA VAL A 25 46.16 4.22 66.92
C VAL A 25 46.25 4.69 65.45
N PHE A 26 47.35 4.32 64.74
CA PHE A 26 47.45 4.66 63.30
C PHE A 26 46.41 3.92 62.44
N MET A 27 46.20 2.64 62.68
CA MET A 27 45.14 1.86 61.98
C MET A 27 43.76 2.42 62.29
N SER A 28 43.44 2.76 63.56
CA SER A 28 42.19 3.36 63.95
C SER A 28 41.99 4.76 63.33
N ALA A 29 43.06 5.57 63.30
CA ALA A 29 43.00 6.89 62.64
C ALA A 29 42.78 6.76 61.13
N THR A 30 43.36 5.75 60.45
CA THR A 30 43.17 5.46 59.05
C THR A 30 41.74 4.99 58.78
N LEU A 31 41.18 4.12 59.61
CA LEU A 31 39.82 3.66 59.55
C LEU A 31 38.81 4.81 59.73
N VAL A 32 39.05 5.66 60.76
CA VAL A 32 38.21 6.84 61.01
C VAL A 32 38.29 7.82 59.84
N ARG A 33 39.48 8.05 59.27
CA ARG A 33 39.65 8.86 58.07
C ARG A 33 38.90 8.26 56.90
N GLN A 34 39.04 6.94 56.67
CA GLN A 34 38.34 6.23 55.57
C GLN A 34 36.80 6.31 55.73
N LEU A 35 36.32 6.16 56.99
CA LEU A 35 34.92 6.25 57.31
C LEU A 35 34.38 7.70 57.11
N PHE A 36 35.17 8.69 57.49
CA PHE A 36 34.83 10.11 57.28
C PHE A 36 34.82 10.45 55.79
N GLU A 37 35.78 9.96 55.05
CA GLU A 37 35.84 10.16 53.59
C GLU A 37 34.63 9.50 52.87
N LEU A 38 34.28 8.27 53.27
CA LEU A 38 33.12 7.54 52.73
C LEU A 38 31.77 8.12 53.13
N GLN A 39 31.60 8.55 54.41
CA GLN A 39 30.31 8.99 54.93
C GLN A 39 30.07 10.49 54.79
N ILE A 40 31.10 11.32 54.86
CA ILE A 40 30.96 12.78 54.88
C ILE A 40 31.36 13.41 53.55
N ILE A 41 32.49 13.01 52.96
CA ILE A 41 32.98 13.63 51.73
C ILE A 41 32.33 12.99 50.49
N GLN A 42 32.17 11.69 50.50
CA GLN A 42 31.59 10.95 49.37
C GLN A 42 30.15 10.52 49.62
N GLY A 43 29.60 10.78 50.80
CA GLY A 43 28.25 10.40 51.23
C GLY A 43 27.17 10.86 50.26
N GLU A 44 27.19 12.13 49.87
CA GLU A 44 26.24 12.72 48.92
C GLU A 44 26.38 12.05 47.52
N ALA A 45 27.62 11.76 47.08
CA ALA A 45 27.86 11.09 45.78
C ALA A 45 27.40 9.62 45.79
N TYR A 46 27.52 8.95 46.95
CA TYR A 46 26.99 7.59 47.12
C TYR A 46 25.47 7.56 47.26
N ILE A 47 24.88 8.52 47.97
CA ILE A 47 23.43 8.69 48.07
C ILE A 47 22.87 9.02 46.71
N SER A 48 23.44 9.96 45.97
CA SER A 48 23.04 10.29 44.59
C SER A 48 23.15 9.12 43.64
N LYS A 49 24.25 8.31 43.73
CA LYS A 49 24.35 7.07 42.93
C LYS A 49 23.36 5.99 43.37
N PHE A 50 23.04 5.91 44.66
CA PHE A 50 22.02 4.96 45.13
C PHE A 50 20.62 5.39 44.71
N GLU A 51 20.28 6.69 44.86
CA GLU A 51 19.01 7.24 44.39
C GLU A 51 18.87 7.11 42.87
N SER A 52 19.93 7.34 42.09
CA SER A 52 19.91 7.15 40.64
C SER A 52 19.76 5.68 40.19
N ARG A 53 19.99 4.71 41.08
CA ARG A 53 19.73 3.28 40.79
C ARG A 53 18.33 2.84 41.18
N ILE A 54 17.64 3.59 41.97
CA ILE A 54 16.30 3.29 42.50
C ILE A 54 15.24 4.16 41.84
N THR A 55 15.60 5.36 41.39
CA THR A 55 14.68 6.27 40.70
C THR A 55 14.82 6.18 39.21
N LYS A 56 13.70 6.02 38.49
CA LYS A 56 13.61 5.94 37.05
C LYS A 56 12.63 6.97 36.52
N LYS A 57 12.91 7.48 35.34
CA LYS A 57 11.93 8.20 34.54
C LYS A 57 11.08 7.20 33.79
N ARG A 58 9.78 7.30 33.93
CA ARG A 58 8.77 6.55 33.20
C ARG A 58 8.05 7.49 32.27
N VAL A 59 7.98 7.12 30.97
CA VAL A 59 7.22 7.85 29.98
C VAL A 59 5.73 7.54 30.18
N ILE A 60 4.90 8.57 30.14
CA ILE A 60 3.45 8.44 30.12
C ILE A 60 3.03 8.72 28.68
N LYS A 61 2.60 7.68 27.97
CA LYS A 61 2.22 7.83 26.57
C LYS A 61 1.07 8.81 26.40
N SER A 62 1.19 9.68 25.41
CA SER A 62 0.11 10.56 24.97
C SER A 62 -0.86 9.82 24.06
N THR A 63 -2.07 10.32 23.93
CA THR A 63 -3.02 9.84 22.94
C THR A 63 -2.88 10.62 21.63
N ARG A 64 -3.01 9.94 20.50
CA ARG A 64 -3.06 10.56 19.19
C ARG A 64 -4.38 11.33 19.04
N GLY A 65 -4.41 12.47 18.33
CA GLY A 65 -5.64 13.21 18.05
C GLY A 65 -6.63 12.37 17.23
N ASN A 66 -7.91 12.58 17.43
CA ASN A 66 -8.96 11.91 16.69
C ASN A 66 -9.15 12.55 15.29
N ILE A 67 -9.73 11.79 14.36
CA ILE A 67 -10.13 12.29 13.05
C ILE A 67 -11.65 12.14 12.96
N TYR A 68 -12.32 13.22 12.59
CA TYR A 68 -13.76 13.32 12.44
C TYR A 68 -14.11 13.68 11.00
N ASP A 69 -15.30 13.31 10.57
CA ASP A 69 -15.89 13.84 9.34
C ASP A 69 -16.42 15.28 9.55
N ARG A 70 -17.01 15.88 8.50
CA ARG A 70 -17.58 17.24 8.56
C ARG A 70 -18.72 17.39 9.58
N ASN A 71 -19.44 16.29 9.86
CA ASN A 71 -20.59 16.24 10.73
C ASN A 71 -20.20 15.94 12.19
N GLY A 72 -18.94 15.59 12.45
CA GLY A 72 -18.39 15.21 13.74
C GLY A 72 -18.49 13.72 14.05
N GLU A 73 -18.75 12.87 13.03
CA GLU A 73 -18.69 11.43 13.16
C GLU A 73 -17.24 10.96 13.26
N GLU A 74 -16.99 9.97 14.14
CA GLU A 74 -15.66 9.46 14.43
C GLU A 74 -15.15 8.58 13.30
N LEU A 75 -14.09 9.02 12.60
CA LEU A 75 -13.43 8.25 11.55
C LEU A 75 -12.20 7.49 12.06
N ALA A 76 -11.46 8.09 12.98
CA ALA A 76 -10.31 7.45 13.63
C ALA A 76 -10.21 7.91 15.08
N THR A 77 -10.19 6.97 16.02
CA THR A 77 -10.18 7.20 17.47
C THR A 77 -9.11 6.34 18.13
N ASN A 78 -8.97 6.53 19.46
CA ASN A 78 -8.05 5.74 20.25
C ASN A 78 -8.83 4.92 21.29
N VAL A 79 -8.53 3.63 21.38
CA VAL A 79 -9.13 2.72 22.34
C VAL A 79 -8.09 2.34 23.38
N LEU A 80 -8.48 2.31 24.66
CA LEU A 80 -7.60 1.84 25.73
C LEU A 80 -7.15 0.40 25.45
N ALA A 81 -5.86 0.20 25.52
CA ALA A 81 -5.22 -1.10 25.32
C ALA A 81 -4.15 -1.33 26.40
N TYR A 82 -3.59 -2.52 26.42
CA TYR A 82 -2.49 -2.87 27.30
C TYR A 82 -1.31 -3.37 26.45
N SER A 83 -0.12 -2.89 26.79
CA SER A 83 1.12 -3.33 26.17
C SER A 83 2.03 -4.02 27.18
N VAL A 84 2.77 -5.04 26.77
CA VAL A 84 3.78 -5.72 27.56
C VAL A 84 5.11 -5.05 27.28
N THR A 85 5.76 -4.58 28.34
CA THR A 85 7.12 -4.05 28.25
C THR A 85 8.11 -4.98 28.91
N PHE A 86 9.34 -5.01 28.41
CA PHE A 86 10.45 -5.79 28.95
C PHE A 86 11.67 -4.91 29.17
N GLU A 87 12.27 -5.03 30.36
CA GLU A 87 13.47 -4.34 30.77
C GLU A 87 14.53 -5.32 31.30
N ASP A 88 15.78 -5.17 30.88
CA ASP A 88 16.91 -5.91 31.44
C ASP A 88 17.39 -5.25 32.75
N ASN A 89 16.69 -5.50 33.83
CA ASN A 89 17.02 -4.97 35.18
C ASN A 89 17.70 -5.99 36.11
N GLY A 90 18.13 -7.15 35.56
CA GLY A 90 18.75 -8.22 36.32
C GLY A 90 20.21 -7.95 36.69
N THR A 91 20.67 -8.68 37.71
CA THR A 91 22.09 -8.77 38.07
C THR A 91 22.55 -10.21 37.82
N TYR A 92 23.56 -10.39 37.01
CA TYR A 92 23.98 -11.69 36.51
C TYR A 92 25.47 -11.93 36.80
N ASP A 93 25.83 -13.15 37.17
CA ASP A 93 27.23 -13.53 37.47
C ASP A 93 28.06 -13.72 36.19
N SER A 94 27.37 -13.95 35.02
CA SER A 94 28.02 -14.16 33.72
C SER A 94 27.10 -13.84 32.56
N THR A 95 27.65 -13.63 31.34
CA THR A 95 26.88 -13.47 30.11
C THR A 95 26.03 -14.71 29.82
N ARG A 96 26.51 -15.93 30.14
CA ARG A 96 25.75 -17.17 30.00
C ARG A 96 24.48 -17.17 30.85
N GLU A 97 24.63 -16.83 32.13
CA GLU A 97 23.52 -16.65 33.09
C GLU A 97 22.52 -15.62 32.63
N LYS A 98 23.02 -14.45 32.21
CA LYS A 98 22.20 -13.37 31.65
C LYS A 98 21.34 -13.86 30.49
N ASN A 99 21.94 -14.50 29.49
CA ASN A 99 21.24 -14.98 28.30
C ASN A 99 20.20 -16.05 28.64
N LEU A 100 20.56 -17.02 29.53
CA LEU A 100 19.59 -18.01 29.98
C LEU A 100 18.40 -17.41 30.69
N THR A 101 18.62 -16.46 31.61
CA THR A 101 17.56 -15.82 32.39
C THR A 101 16.64 -15.03 31.48
N LEU A 102 17.20 -14.17 30.58
CA LEU A 102 16.39 -13.36 29.68
C LEU A 102 15.64 -14.21 28.65
N ASN A 103 16.25 -15.27 28.12
CA ASN A 103 15.58 -16.19 27.21
C ASN A 103 14.46 -16.97 27.91
N GLY A 104 14.66 -17.38 29.16
CA GLY A 104 13.63 -18.05 29.97
C GLY A 104 12.43 -17.16 30.27
N ILE A 105 12.66 -15.92 30.67
CA ILE A 105 11.59 -14.93 30.88
C ILE A 105 10.84 -14.66 29.57
N ALA A 106 11.57 -14.40 28.46
CA ALA A 106 11.00 -14.18 27.15
C ALA A 106 10.13 -15.37 26.70
N TYR A 107 10.61 -16.60 26.90
CA TYR A 107 9.86 -17.80 26.53
C TYR A 107 8.57 -17.95 27.35
N LYS A 108 8.61 -17.69 28.67
CA LYS A 108 7.40 -17.74 29.52
C LYS A 108 6.35 -16.72 29.06
N VAL A 109 6.76 -15.47 28.80
CA VAL A 109 5.86 -14.43 28.29
C VAL A 109 5.30 -14.83 26.94
N LEU A 110 6.14 -15.30 26.02
CA LEU A 110 5.71 -15.80 24.69
C LEU A 110 4.59 -16.85 24.85
N LYS A 111 4.80 -17.85 25.72
CA LYS A 111 3.80 -18.92 25.90
C LYS A 111 2.51 -18.45 26.58
N ILE A 112 2.57 -17.43 27.43
CA ILE A 112 1.37 -16.79 27.99
C ILE A 112 0.59 -16.08 26.87
N LEU A 113 1.26 -15.30 26.05
CA LEU A 113 0.63 -14.57 24.94
C LEU A 113 0.01 -15.54 23.93
N GLU A 114 0.76 -16.51 23.43
CA GLU A 114 0.29 -17.53 22.47
C GLU A 114 -0.93 -18.31 22.99
N SER A 115 -0.93 -18.71 24.27
CA SER A 115 -2.05 -19.47 24.87
C SER A 115 -3.36 -18.68 24.93
N ASN A 116 -3.28 -17.36 24.89
CA ASN A 116 -4.42 -16.45 24.92
C ASN A 116 -4.74 -15.83 23.53
N GLY A 117 -4.00 -16.20 22.50
CA GLY A 117 -4.20 -15.72 21.13
C GLY A 117 -3.54 -14.37 20.82
N ASP A 118 -2.64 -13.90 21.71
CA ASP A 118 -1.86 -12.68 21.49
C ASP A 118 -0.50 -13.02 20.90
N SER A 119 0.16 -12.03 20.29
CA SER A 119 1.45 -12.20 19.61
C SER A 119 2.49 -11.15 20.01
N ILE A 120 3.75 -11.44 19.71
CA ILE A 120 4.85 -10.49 19.83
C ILE A 120 4.76 -9.47 18.69
N SER A 121 4.86 -8.19 19.01
CA SER A 121 4.86 -7.08 18.05
C SER A 121 6.12 -6.23 18.23
N THR A 122 7.09 -6.41 17.35
CA THR A 122 8.36 -5.65 17.31
C THR A 122 8.73 -5.34 15.88
N GLY A 123 9.52 -4.28 15.67
CA GLY A 123 10.04 -3.93 14.32
C GLY A 123 11.14 -4.89 13.84
N PHE A 124 10.81 -6.13 13.61
CA PHE A 124 11.73 -7.20 13.24
C PHE A 124 11.41 -7.76 11.86
N HIS A 125 12.37 -7.72 10.94
CA HIS A 125 12.18 -7.96 9.52
C HIS A 125 12.51 -9.38 9.04
N ILE A 126 12.32 -10.39 9.89
CA ILE A 126 12.40 -11.79 9.49
C ILE A 126 11.11 -12.49 9.94
N VAL A 127 10.53 -13.26 9.04
CA VAL A 127 9.30 -14.05 9.23
C VAL A 127 9.55 -15.50 8.81
N LEU A 128 8.66 -16.42 9.16
CA LEU A 128 8.61 -17.73 8.52
C LEU A 128 7.69 -17.64 7.30
N ASP A 129 8.21 -18.05 6.15
CA ASP A 129 7.42 -18.18 4.93
C ASP A 129 6.42 -19.35 5.03
N LYS A 130 5.56 -19.50 4.06
CA LYS A 130 4.57 -20.58 4.00
C LYS A 130 5.18 -21.98 3.99
N SER A 131 6.45 -22.11 3.63
CA SER A 131 7.23 -23.36 3.64
C SER A 131 7.95 -23.61 4.97
N GLY A 132 7.83 -22.69 5.94
CA GLY A 132 8.51 -22.74 7.23
C GLY A 132 10.00 -22.42 7.17
N ASN A 133 10.43 -21.64 6.17
CA ASN A 133 11.78 -21.10 6.06
C ASN A 133 11.81 -19.66 6.53
N TYR A 134 12.96 -19.21 7.06
CA TYR A 134 13.14 -17.79 7.38
C TYR A 134 13.27 -16.97 6.11
N ALA A 135 12.49 -15.88 6.02
CA ALA A 135 12.48 -14.94 4.90
C ALA A 135 12.43 -13.51 5.43
N PHE A 136 12.89 -12.55 4.63
CA PHE A 136 12.70 -11.14 4.95
C PHE A 136 11.29 -10.71 4.52
N ASP A 137 10.67 -9.83 5.32
CA ASP A 137 9.40 -9.18 5.02
C ASP A 137 9.57 -7.80 4.36
N VAL A 138 10.81 -7.43 4.04
CA VAL A 138 11.20 -6.17 3.37
C VAL A 138 12.14 -6.46 2.21
N ASP A 139 12.06 -5.62 1.18
CA ASP A 139 12.92 -5.72 0.00
C ASP A 139 14.38 -5.30 0.28
N GLU A 140 15.29 -5.73 -0.60
CA GLU A 140 16.67 -5.27 -0.58
C GLU A 140 16.74 -3.75 -0.73
N GLY A 141 17.36 -3.09 0.23
CA GLY A 141 17.44 -1.63 0.25
C GLY A 141 17.99 -1.08 1.55
N PHE A 142 17.68 0.18 1.81
CA PHE A 142 18.15 0.88 3.01
C PHE A 142 17.64 0.20 4.29
N THR A 143 16.33 -0.10 4.37
CA THR A 143 15.68 -0.72 5.53
C THR A 143 16.32 -2.03 5.92
N LEU A 144 16.48 -2.95 4.95
CA LEU A 144 17.10 -4.25 5.20
C LEU A 144 18.59 -4.11 5.59
N ASN A 145 19.33 -3.19 4.95
CA ASN A 145 20.73 -2.96 5.31
C ASN A 145 20.87 -2.30 6.69
N ARG A 146 19.93 -1.43 7.10
CA ARG A 146 19.89 -0.87 8.45
C ARG A 146 19.61 -1.97 9.47
N PHE A 147 18.62 -2.82 9.22
CA PHE A 147 18.31 -3.98 10.06
C PHE A 147 19.50 -4.95 10.19
N ARG A 148 20.20 -5.23 9.09
CA ARG A 148 21.47 -6.01 9.12
C ARG A 148 22.52 -5.34 10.01
N ALA A 149 22.71 -4.03 9.86
CA ALA A 149 23.67 -3.28 10.66
C ALA A 149 23.32 -3.34 12.17
N ASP A 150 22.06 -3.18 12.53
CA ASP A 150 21.60 -3.27 13.93
C ASP A 150 21.85 -4.66 14.52
N ILE A 151 21.58 -5.74 13.77
CA ILE A 151 21.83 -7.10 14.23
C ILE A 151 23.32 -7.40 14.43
N TYR A 152 24.16 -6.93 13.51
CA TYR A 152 25.62 -7.13 13.62
C TYR A 152 26.29 -6.09 14.54
N GLY A 153 25.54 -5.15 15.12
CA GLY A 153 26.04 -4.13 16.03
C GLY A 153 26.86 -3.04 15.35
N GLU A 154 26.65 -2.81 14.06
CA GLU A 154 27.36 -1.80 13.29
C GLU A 154 26.63 -0.44 13.37
N PRO A 155 27.32 0.63 13.76
CA PRO A 155 26.66 1.94 13.92
C PRO A 155 26.20 2.57 12.60
N LEU A 156 26.85 2.23 11.47
CA LEU A 156 26.54 2.71 10.14
C LEU A 156 26.42 1.55 9.14
N ILE A 157 25.53 1.68 8.17
CA ILE A 157 25.34 0.70 7.08
C ILE A 157 26.67 0.49 6.30
N ASP A 158 27.45 1.57 6.14
CA ASP A 158 28.73 1.52 5.44
C ASP A 158 29.80 0.70 6.15
N ASN A 159 29.62 0.42 7.45
CA ASN A 159 30.52 -0.43 8.23
C ASN A 159 30.28 -1.92 8.00
N LEU A 160 29.14 -2.30 7.40
CA LEU A 160 28.86 -3.69 7.09
C LEU A 160 29.88 -4.26 6.10
N THR A 161 30.43 -5.41 6.41
CA THR A 161 31.24 -6.18 5.47
C THR A 161 30.35 -6.72 4.33
N LYS A 162 30.98 -7.08 3.19
CA LYS A 162 30.26 -7.68 2.06
C LYS A 162 29.44 -8.91 2.48
N LYS A 163 29.97 -9.75 3.39
CA LYS A 163 29.27 -10.91 3.91
C LYS A 163 28.03 -10.52 4.73
N GLN A 164 28.13 -9.49 5.55
CA GLN A 164 26.98 -9.01 6.37
C GLN A 164 25.91 -8.34 5.52
N LYS A 165 26.31 -7.59 4.47
CA LYS A 165 25.34 -6.97 3.52
C LYS A 165 24.55 -8.02 2.74
N ASN A 166 25.14 -9.18 2.46
CA ASN A 166 24.50 -10.24 1.68
C ASN A 166 24.01 -11.41 2.55
N ALA A 167 23.92 -11.21 3.89
CA ALA A 167 23.47 -12.26 4.78
C ALA A 167 21.99 -12.58 4.53
N THR A 168 21.67 -13.87 4.41
CA THR A 168 20.30 -14.38 4.30
C THR A 168 19.58 -14.33 5.65
N ALA A 169 18.26 -14.47 5.65
CA ALA A 169 17.45 -14.52 6.87
C ALA A 169 17.90 -15.68 7.79
N ASP A 170 18.17 -16.87 7.22
CA ASP A 170 18.70 -18.00 7.97
C ASP A 170 20.03 -17.69 8.65
N GLN A 171 20.96 -17.08 7.92
CA GLN A 171 22.27 -16.70 8.47
C GLN A 171 22.15 -15.66 9.59
N MET A 172 21.21 -14.76 9.49
CA MET A 172 20.96 -13.76 10.52
C MET A 172 20.32 -14.38 11.77
N ILE A 173 19.36 -15.27 11.62
CA ILE A 173 18.77 -16.02 12.74
C ILE A 173 19.82 -16.92 13.39
N GLU A 174 20.67 -17.61 12.62
CA GLU A 174 21.78 -18.42 13.16
C GLU A 174 22.74 -17.55 13.98
N PHE A 175 23.11 -16.37 13.49
CA PHE A 175 23.97 -15.43 14.24
C PHE A 175 23.30 -14.99 15.54
N MET A 176 22.04 -14.51 15.48
CA MET A 176 21.32 -14.01 16.65
C MET A 176 21.05 -15.09 17.69
N SER A 177 20.61 -16.27 17.26
CA SER A 177 20.31 -17.38 18.16
C SER A 177 21.55 -18.05 18.72
N GLY A 178 22.69 -17.91 18.05
CA GLY A 178 23.96 -18.53 18.40
C GLY A 178 24.74 -17.82 19.51
N LYS A 179 25.99 -18.26 19.69
CA LYS A 179 26.90 -17.76 20.74
C LYS A 179 27.29 -16.30 20.60
N GLU A 180 27.42 -15.82 19.37
CA GLU A 180 27.80 -14.43 19.06
C GLU A 180 26.68 -13.44 19.29
N GLY A 181 25.44 -13.93 19.28
CA GLY A 181 24.23 -13.14 19.52
C GLY A 181 23.64 -13.38 20.92
N PHE A 182 22.40 -13.85 20.97
CA PHE A 182 21.63 -13.97 22.21
C PHE A 182 21.72 -15.33 22.90
N SER A 183 22.50 -16.26 22.35
CA SER A 183 22.72 -17.62 22.91
C SER A 183 21.40 -18.34 23.20
N ILE A 184 20.43 -18.26 22.28
CA ILE A 184 19.13 -18.96 22.40
C ILE A 184 19.34 -20.45 22.21
N VAL A 185 20.14 -20.84 21.20
CA VAL A 185 20.51 -22.21 20.89
C VAL A 185 22.05 -22.34 20.85
N LEU A 186 22.60 -23.23 21.66
CA LEU A 186 24.03 -23.47 21.69
C LEU A 186 24.32 -24.97 21.41
N TYR A 187 25.38 -25.25 20.67
CA TYR A 187 25.78 -26.60 20.25
C TYR A 187 27.16 -27.02 20.77
N GLY A 188 27.41 -28.33 20.77
CA GLY A 188 28.70 -28.91 21.14
C GLY A 188 29.05 -28.64 22.60
N ASP A 189 30.35 -28.36 22.86
CA ASP A 189 30.87 -28.11 24.22
C ASP A 189 30.27 -26.87 24.92
N ASN A 190 29.59 -26.00 24.18
CA ASN A 190 28.94 -24.83 24.73
C ASN A 190 27.44 -25.06 24.99
N ALA A 191 26.87 -26.19 24.61
CA ALA A 191 25.44 -26.47 24.78
C ALA A 191 25.01 -26.28 26.26
N TYR A 192 23.77 -25.87 26.42
CA TYR A 192 23.17 -25.80 27.76
C TYR A 192 22.86 -27.21 28.25
N THR A 193 23.09 -27.46 29.55
CA THR A 193 22.66 -28.71 30.18
C THR A 193 21.14 -28.72 30.35
N LYS A 194 20.55 -29.91 30.48
CA LYS A 194 19.11 -30.04 30.73
C LYS A 194 18.68 -29.34 32.03
N GLU A 195 19.55 -29.39 33.05
CA GLU A 195 19.33 -28.73 34.33
C GLU A 195 19.33 -27.20 34.20
N GLU A 196 20.26 -26.63 33.41
CA GLU A 196 20.31 -25.20 33.12
C GLU A 196 19.02 -24.76 32.40
N LEU A 197 18.58 -25.45 31.36
CA LEU A 197 17.38 -25.12 30.62
C LEU A 197 16.13 -25.22 31.51
N THR A 198 15.96 -26.34 32.23
CA THR A 198 14.78 -26.58 33.08
C THR A 198 14.69 -25.55 34.21
N SER A 199 15.84 -25.17 34.84
CA SER A 199 15.87 -24.18 35.92
C SER A 199 15.43 -22.79 35.48
N HIS A 200 15.55 -22.47 34.16
CA HIS A 200 15.12 -21.22 33.56
C HIS A 200 13.79 -21.32 32.78
N GLY A 201 13.13 -22.51 32.83
CA GLY A 201 11.84 -22.71 32.17
C GLY A 201 11.89 -22.85 30.66
N LEU A 202 13.07 -23.19 30.11
CA LEU A 202 13.28 -23.44 28.69
C LEU A 202 13.13 -24.91 28.35
N PRO A 203 12.56 -25.31 27.20
CA PRO A 203 12.53 -26.70 26.75
C PRO A 203 13.91 -27.12 26.20
N GLU A 204 14.13 -28.42 26.12
CA GLU A 204 15.40 -28.97 25.54
C GLU A 204 15.51 -28.69 24.04
N ASN A 205 14.37 -28.61 23.33
CA ASN A 205 14.29 -28.31 21.91
C ASN A 205 13.30 -27.19 21.66
N LEU A 206 13.72 -26.16 20.96
CA LEU A 206 12.91 -25.05 20.50
C LEU A 206 12.50 -25.28 19.03
N SER A 207 11.28 -24.98 18.69
CA SER A 207 10.83 -24.95 17.30
C SER A 207 11.44 -23.77 16.54
N LYS A 208 11.43 -23.80 15.21
CA LYS A 208 11.84 -22.64 14.39
C LYS A 208 11.05 -21.38 14.76
N GLN A 209 9.75 -21.51 15.03
CA GLN A 209 8.89 -20.40 15.48
C GLN A 209 9.36 -19.87 16.84
N ASP A 210 9.60 -20.74 17.84
CA ASP A 210 10.10 -20.30 19.14
C ASP A 210 11.42 -19.53 19.03
N ILE A 211 12.36 -20.02 18.19
CA ILE A 211 13.63 -19.36 17.94
C ILE A 211 13.43 -17.98 17.33
N LEU A 212 12.52 -17.87 16.37
CA LEU A 212 12.16 -16.59 15.73
C LEU A 212 11.60 -15.60 16.75
N GLU A 213 10.57 -16.00 17.49
CA GLU A 213 9.92 -15.13 18.47
C GLU A 213 10.86 -14.69 19.61
N LEU A 214 11.70 -15.60 20.11
CA LEU A 214 12.74 -15.26 21.06
C LEU A 214 13.76 -14.28 20.46
N SER A 215 14.11 -14.45 19.19
CA SER A 215 15.02 -13.52 18.50
C SER A 215 14.40 -12.13 18.37
N LYS A 216 13.10 -12.02 18.07
CA LYS A 216 12.35 -10.75 18.04
C LYS A 216 12.42 -10.03 19.39
N ILE A 217 12.08 -10.72 20.49
CA ILE A 217 12.12 -10.13 21.85
C ILE A 217 13.54 -9.70 22.22
N ARG A 218 14.53 -10.54 21.95
CA ARG A 218 15.94 -10.24 22.30
C ARG A 218 16.51 -9.12 21.43
N TYR A 219 16.12 -9.04 20.17
CA TYR A 219 16.45 -7.92 19.29
C TYR A 219 15.89 -6.61 19.84
N ALA A 220 14.61 -6.57 20.18
CA ALA A 220 13.99 -5.40 20.78
C ALA A 220 14.74 -4.92 22.04
N LEU A 221 15.14 -5.86 22.92
CA LEU A 221 15.96 -5.53 24.09
C LEU A 221 17.35 -4.98 23.71
N SER A 222 17.93 -5.45 22.59
CA SER A 222 19.27 -5.03 22.16
C SER A 222 19.31 -3.62 21.59
N THR A 223 18.23 -3.14 20.96
CA THR A 223 18.16 -1.79 20.39
C THR A 223 18.31 -0.70 21.44
N ASN A 224 17.98 -0.99 22.71
CA ASN A 224 18.15 -0.10 23.86
C ASN A 224 19.44 -0.33 24.65
N SER A 225 20.43 -1.06 24.11
CA SER A 225 21.66 -1.45 24.83
C SER A 225 22.46 -0.26 25.40
N PHE A 226 22.37 0.93 24.83
CA PHE A 226 22.96 2.16 25.35
C PHE A 226 22.17 2.80 26.52
N LYS A 227 20.87 2.46 26.65
CA LYS A 227 19.99 2.91 27.72
C LYS A 227 19.39 1.70 28.46
N LYS A 228 20.23 0.85 29.04
CA LYS A 228 19.90 -0.45 29.64
C LYS A 228 18.71 -0.48 30.61
N TYR A 229 18.22 0.68 31.04
CA TYR A 229 17.16 0.83 32.03
C TYR A 229 15.86 1.38 31.43
N MET A 230 15.73 1.42 30.10
CA MET A 230 14.47 1.73 29.44
C MET A 230 13.80 0.43 29.02
N ALA A 231 12.55 0.29 29.45
CA ALA A 231 11.72 -0.81 29.01
C ALA A 231 11.43 -0.70 27.49
N VAL A 232 11.35 -1.82 26.79
CA VAL A 232 10.92 -1.90 25.39
C VAL A 232 9.56 -2.57 25.33
N THR A 233 8.69 -2.10 24.49
CA THR A 233 7.43 -2.78 24.19
C THR A 233 7.71 -4.02 23.35
N ILE A 234 7.22 -5.18 23.82
CA ILE A 234 7.39 -6.47 23.12
C ILE A 234 6.08 -7.03 22.57
N ALA A 235 4.94 -6.59 23.13
CA ALA A 235 3.61 -6.91 22.61
C ALA A 235 2.67 -5.76 22.91
N SER A 236 1.83 -5.38 21.95
CA SER A 236 0.84 -4.32 22.05
C SER A 236 -0.57 -4.86 21.88
N ASN A 237 -1.57 -4.16 22.41
CA ASN A 237 -2.98 -4.55 22.30
C ASN A 237 -3.26 -5.98 22.75
N ILE A 238 -2.71 -6.36 23.91
CA ILE A 238 -2.89 -7.69 24.47
C ILE A 238 -4.27 -7.84 25.12
N SER A 239 -4.80 -9.06 25.11
CA SER A 239 -6.09 -9.39 25.71
C SER A 239 -6.06 -9.27 27.26
N GLU A 240 -7.21 -9.00 27.85
CA GLU A 240 -7.35 -8.98 29.31
C GLU A 240 -6.95 -10.32 29.97
N LYS A 241 -7.07 -11.44 29.25
CA LYS A 241 -6.60 -12.75 29.69
C LYS A 241 -5.09 -12.79 29.83
N SER A 242 -4.36 -12.25 28.86
CA SER A 242 -2.89 -12.13 28.94
C SER A 242 -2.47 -11.16 30.04
N VAL A 243 -3.18 -10.02 30.19
CA VAL A 243 -2.96 -9.10 31.32
C VAL A 243 -3.06 -9.81 32.66
N ALA A 244 -4.14 -10.55 32.88
CA ALA A 244 -4.36 -11.30 34.12
C ALA A 244 -3.28 -12.37 34.34
N ALA A 245 -2.97 -13.17 33.30
CA ALA A 245 -1.96 -14.22 33.36
C ALA A 245 -0.54 -13.69 33.64
N ILE A 246 -0.15 -12.57 33.01
CA ILE A 246 1.16 -11.95 33.25
C ILE A 246 1.22 -11.40 34.68
N ARG A 247 0.17 -10.71 35.17
CA ARG A 247 0.12 -10.20 36.54
C ARG A 247 0.14 -11.31 37.59
N GLU A 248 -0.49 -12.45 37.34
CA GLU A 248 -0.43 -13.63 38.21
C GLU A 248 0.99 -14.21 38.31
N ASN A 249 1.71 -14.24 37.20
CA ASN A 249 3.08 -14.78 37.11
C ASN A 249 4.18 -13.73 37.35
N GLN A 250 3.83 -12.48 37.76
CA GLN A 250 4.77 -11.37 37.96
C GLN A 250 6.02 -11.72 38.76
N PRO A 251 5.96 -12.55 39.83
CA PRO A 251 7.16 -12.90 40.61
C PRO A 251 8.23 -13.68 39.82
N GLU A 252 7.82 -14.36 38.73
CA GLU A 252 8.70 -15.16 37.86
C GLU A 252 9.10 -14.41 36.57
N LEU A 253 8.53 -13.21 36.35
CA LEU A 253 8.68 -12.43 35.13
C LEU A 253 9.43 -11.12 35.42
N GLN A 254 10.67 -11.25 35.94
CA GLN A 254 11.50 -10.10 36.27
C GLN A 254 11.71 -9.20 35.04
N GLY A 255 11.45 -7.90 35.20
CA GLY A 255 11.60 -6.90 34.14
C GLY A 255 10.42 -6.81 33.16
N ILE A 256 9.43 -7.68 33.29
CA ILE A 256 8.18 -7.58 32.53
C ILE A 256 7.21 -6.68 33.30
N ASP A 257 6.59 -5.74 32.58
CA ASP A 257 5.51 -4.90 33.11
C ASP A 257 4.38 -4.76 32.08
N ILE A 258 3.20 -4.41 32.59
CA ILE A 258 2.05 -4.08 31.76
C ILE A 258 1.78 -2.60 31.90
N VAL A 259 1.81 -1.91 30.78
CA VAL A 259 1.51 -0.48 30.71
C VAL A 259 0.16 -0.28 30.01
N GLU A 260 -0.58 0.70 30.48
CA GLU A 260 -1.74 1.20 29.74
C GLU A 260 -1.22 1.93 28.51
N ASP A 261 -1.83 1.63 27.38
CA ASP A 261 -1.51 2.17 26.07
C ASP A 261 -2.80 2.49 25.32
N SER A 262 -2.70 3.11 24.19
CA SER A 262 -3.84 3.35 23.32
C SER A 262 -3.57 2.80 21.91
N VAL A 263 -4.53 2.08 21.37
CA VAL A 263 -4.47 1.58 20.01
C VAL A 263 -5.38 2.39 19.12
N ARG A 264 -4.92 2.64 17.89
CA ARG A 264 -5.69 3.33 16.86
C ARG A 264 -6.81 2.42 16.36
N LYS A 265 -8.02 2.98 16.23
CA LYS A 265 -9.18 2.31 15.66
C LYS A 265 -9.81 3.21 14.61
N TYR A 266 -10.07 2.66 13.45
CA TYR A 266 -10.75 3.34 12.36
C TYR A 266 -12.21 2.91 12.26
N ILE A 267 -13.03 3.72 11.59
CA ILE A 267 -14.36 3.31 11.16
C ILE A 267 -14.25 2.04 10.29
N ASP A 268 -15.17 1.11 10.49
CA ASP A 268 -15.20 -0.16 9.74
C ASP A 268 -15.81 0.05 8.35
N ASP A 269 -15.07 0.75 7.51
CA ASP A 269 -15.47 1.11 6.15
C ASP A 269 -14.24 1.14 5.22
N ALA A 270 -14.18 0.20 4.29
CA ALA A 270 -13.09 0.08 3.32
C ALA A 270 -12.94 1.31 2.41
N SER A 271 -14.00 2.09 2.21
CA SER A 271 -13.96 3.34 1.42
C SER A 271 -13.07 4.40 2.04
N MET A 272 -12.89 4.35 3.37
CA MET A 272 -12.10 5.31 4.13
C MET A 272 -10.61 4.96 4.17
N GLY A 273 -10.22 3.71 3.90
CA GLY A 273 -8.83 3.28 3.91
C GLY A 273 -7.92 4.17 3.05
N PRO A 274 -8.23 4.42 1.77
CA PRO A 274 -7.42 5.26 0.88
C PRO A 274 -7.33 6.74 1.30
N ILE A 275 -8.26 7.25 2.12
CA ILE A 275 -8.29 8.63 2.62
C ILE A 275 -7.54 8.73 3.94
N LEU A 276 -7.94 7.94 4.93
CA LEU A 276 -7.36 8.00 6.27
C LEU A 276 -5.93 7.47 6.29
N GLY A 277 -5.67 6.41 5.52
CA GLY A 277 -4.45 5.65 5.64
C GLY A 277 -4.43 4.80 6.91
N TYR A 278 -3.25 4.54 7.44
CA TYR A 278 -3.05 3.77 8.66
C TYR A 278 -1.80 4.21 9.42
N THR A 279 -1.72 3.85 10.70
CA THR A 279 -0.55 4.09 11.54
C THR A 279 0.29 2.81 11.67
N GLY A 280 1.60 2.99 11.86
CA GLY A 280 2.52 1.88 12.06
C GLY A 280 3.84 2.35 12.67
N GLN A 281 4.71 1.41 13.05
CA GLN A 281 6.01 1.74 13.62
C GLN A 281 6.86 2.52 12.60
N ALA A 282 7.51 3.57 13.09
CA ALA A 282 8.38 4.39 12.25
C ALA A 282 9.65 3.62 11.85
N SER A 283 10.05 3.73 10.58
CA SER A 283 11.38 3.31 10.14
C SER A 283 12.46 4.26 10.63
N SER A 284 13.72 3.84 10.60
CA SER A 284 14.85 4.70 10.98
C SER A 284 14.94 5.97 10.13
N GLU A 285 14.61 5.87 8.84
CA GLU A 285 14.61 6.98 7.90
C GLU A 285 13.48 7.97 8.20
N GLU A 286 12.26 7.49 8.42
CA GLU A 286 11.12 8.32 8.81
C GLU A 286 11.37 9.04 10.15
N LEU A 287 12.00 8.35 11.12
CA LEU A 287 12.39 8.96 12.38
C LEU A 287 13.43 10.06 12.22
N GLU A 288 14.39 9.90 11.32
CA GLU A 288 15.38 10.94 11.04
C GLU A 288 14.73 12.20 10.48
N GLU A 289 13.79 12.06 9.54
CA GLU A 289 13.02 13.19 9.00
C GLU A 289 12.13 13.86 10.06
N LEU A 290 11.41 13.08 10.84
CA LEU A 290 10.50 13.59 11.87
C LEU A 290 11.24 14.28 13.00
N ARG A 291 12.40 13.77 13.41
CA ARG A 291 13.26 14.37 14.45
C ARG A 291 13.89 15.70 14.06
N GLN A 292 13.97 16.00 12.76
CA GLN A 292 14.34 17.35 12.32
C GLN A 292 13.25 18.38 12.67
N LYS A 293 11.99 17.94 12.74
CA LYS A 293 10.83 18.79 13.09
C LYS A 293 10.51 18.74 14.58
N ASN A 294 10.58 17.56 15.18
CA ASN A 294 10.35 17.34 16.61
C ASN A 294 11.34 16.28 17.13
N PRO A 295 12.39 16.68 17.92
CA PRO A 295 13.41 15.76 18.42
C PRO A 295 12.89 14.68 19.40
N ASP A 296 11.67 14.83 19.92
CA ASP A 296 11.13 14.00 21.01
C ASP A 296 10.57 12.65 20.51
N TYR A 297 10.53 12.38 19.18
CA TYR A 297 10.10 11.08 18.67
C TYR A 297 10.98 9.95 19.22
N SER A 298 10.33 9.00 19.89
CA SER A 298 10.97 7.79 20.42
C SER A 298 11.35 6.81 19.28
N ASN A 299 12.21 5.83 19.57
CA ASN A 299 12.60 4.83 18.58
C ASN A 299 11.46 3.84 18.22
N ASP A 300 10.49 3.72 19.12
CA ASP A 300 9.29 2.89 18.98
C ASP A 300 8.04 3.72 18.63
N ALA A 301 8.23 4.92 18.10
CA ALA A 301 7.12 5.81 17.76
C ALA A 301 6.19 5.18 16.71
N ILE A 302 4.89 5.26 16.95
CA ILE A 302 3.85 4.93 16.00
C ILE A 302 3.47 6.20 15.25
N ILE A 303 3.57 6.17 13.95
CA ILE A 303 3.36 7.33 13.06
C ILE A 303 2.36 7.01 11.94
N GLY A 304 1.83 8.03 11.29
CA GLY A 304 1.01 7.87 10.09
C GLY A 304 1.86 7.41 8.89
N LYS A 305 1.47 6.29 8.27
CA LYS A 305 2.20 5.68 7.14
C LYS A 305 1.68 6.16 5.79
N SER A 306 0.40 6.49 5.69
CA SER A 306 -0.24 6.96 4.47
C SER A 306 -1.44 7.87 4.79
N GLY A 307 -2.06 8.46 3.76
CA GLY A 307 -3.29 9.23 3.87
C GLY A 307 -3.20 10.44 4.81
N ILE A 308 -4.33 10.81 5.38
CA ILE A 308 -4.45 11.92 6.36
C ILE A 308 -3.61 11.65 7.62
N GLU A 309 -3.52 10.40 8.06
CA GLU A 309 -2.65 10.04 9.20
C GLU A 309 -1.21 10.49 8.98
N LYS A 310 -0.66 10.30 7.76
CA LYS A 310 0.69 10.74 7.41
C LYS A 310 0.78 12.26 7.22
N TYR A 311 -0.17 12.85 6.51
CA TYR A 311 -0.14 14.28 6.22
C TYR A 311 -0.24 15.12 7.51
N MET A 312 -1.12 14.72 8.42
CA MET A 312 -1.37 15.40 9.70
C MET A 312 -0.52 14.89 10.85
N GLU A 313 0.50 14.05 10.59
CA GLU A 313 1.34 13.41 11.61
C GLU A 313 1.75 14.35 12.74
N THR A 314 2.34 15.50 12.41
CA THR A 314 2.86 16.45 13.41
C THR A 314 1.77 17.12 14.27
N SER A 315 0.54 17.14 13.79
CA SER A 315 -0.61 17.68 14.54
C SER A 315 -1.33 16.60 15.34
N LEU A 316 -1.50 15.42 14.73
CA LEU A 316 -2.16 14.29 15.39
C LEU A 316 -1.31 13.68 16.50
N GLN A 317 0.03 13.70 16.36
CA GLN A 317 0.94 13.18 17.38
C GLN A 317 0.87 14.03 18.64
N GLY A 318 0.56 13.39 19.77
CA GLY A 318 0.62 14.05 21.08
C GLY A 318 2.04 14.21 21.60
N THR A 319 2.17 14.86 22.73
CA THR A 319 3.44 14.97 23.45
C THR A 319 3.41 14.10 24.68
N ASP A 320 4.33 13.14 24.78
CA ASP A 320 4.41 12.23 25.91
C ASP A 320 4.72 12.98 27.20
N GLY A 321 4.13 12.54 28.31
CA GLY A 321 4.43 12.97 29.65
C GLY A 321 5.58 12.16 30.26
N GLU A 322 6.03 12.59 31.43
CA GLU A 322 7.12 11.94 32.14
C GLU A 322 6.83 11.95 33.64
N GLU A 323 7.16 10.88 34.34
CA GLU A 323 7.14 10.84 35.81
C GLU A 323 8.36 10.10 36.32
N THR A 324 8.79 10.46 37.55
CA THR A 324 9.87 9.77 38.24
C THR A 324 9.28 8.72 39.17
N VAL A 325 9.69 7.47 39.02
CA VAL A 325 9.26 6.36 39.86
C VAL A 325 10.46 5.81 40.66
N THR A 326 10.22 5.40 41.89
CA THR A 326 11.19 4.64 42.71
C THR A 326 10.84 3.16 42.56
N VAL A 327 11.79 2.36 42.17
CA VAL A 327 11.59 0.92 41.96
C VAL A 327 12.46 0.09 42.89
N ASP A 328 12.03 -1.13 43.23
CA ASP A 328 12.86 -2.10 43.92
C ASP A 328 13.86 -2.77 42.96
N ASN A 329 14.64 -3.72 43.47
CA ASN A 329 15.63 -4.47 42.71
C ASN A 329 15.03 -5.44 41.68
N LEU A 330 13.72 -5.61 41.68
CA LEU A 330 12.97 -6.42 40.71
C LEU A 330 12.20 -5.56 39.68
N GLY A 331 12.33 -4.21 39.79
CA GLY A 331 11.65 -3.27 38.90
C GLY A 331 10.23 -2.91 39.33
N LYS A 332 9.73 -3.44 40.46
CA LYS A 332 8.41 -3.07 40.98
C LYS A 332 8.38 -1.64 41.47
N VAL A 333 7.43 -0.83 41.00
CA VAL A 333 7.24 0.54 41.42
C VAL A 333 6.82 0.57 42.91
N LEU A 334 7.64 1.21 43.74
CA LEU A 334 7.43 1.40 45.18
C LEU A 334 6.80 2.75 45.48
N LYS A 335 7.16 3.78 44.71
CA LYS A 335 6.68 5.16 44.91
C LYS A 335 6.71 5.89 43.56
N ILE A 336 5.71 6.71 43.31
CA ILE A 336 5.66 7.69 42.23
C ILE A 336 5.97 9.08 42.85
N ASP A 337 6.82 9.86 42.22
CA ASP A 337 7.12 11.22 42.64
C ASP A 337 6.24 12.21 41.84
N ASP A 338 5.08 12.52 42.41
CA ASP A 338 4.11 13.42 41.79
C ASP A 338 4.66 14.82 41.54
N SER A 339 5.73 15.22 42.22
CA SER A 339 6.33 16.56 42.06
C SER A 339 7.12 16.70 40.75
N THR A 340 7.51 15.58 40.14
CA THR A 340 8.26 15.53 38.86
C THR A 340 7.37 15.16 37.68
N ARG A 341 6.06 14.94 37.95
CA ARG A 341 5.12 14.48 36.92
C ARG A 341 4.82 15.60 35.93
N VAL A 342 5.07 15.32 34.67
CA VAL A 342 4.64 16.10 33.51
C VAL A 342 3.50 15.33 32.84
N GLU A 343 2.32 15.92 32.81
CA GLU A 343 1.17 15.25 32.16
C GLU A 343 1.35 15.18 30.65
N PRO A 344 0.95 14.07 30.01
CA PRO A 344 0.95 13.97 28.55
C PRO A 344 -0.06 14.95 27.95
N VAL A 345 0.24 15.44 26.77
CA VAL A 345 -0.65 16.30 26.00
C VAL A 345 -1.14 15.51 24.78
N ALA A 346 -2.45 15.31 24.69
CA ALA A 346 -3.06 14.65 23.55
C ALA A 346 -2.78 15.42 22.26
N GLY A 347 -2.68 14.71 21.14
CA GLY A 347 -2.62 15.32 19.82
C GLY A 347 -3.88 16.12 19.48
N ASN A 348 -3.78 16.99 18.50
CA ASN A 348 -4.91 17.81 18.07
C ASN A 348 -5.87 16.98 17.22
N ASP A 349 -7.16 17.16 17.43
CA ASP A 349 -8.19 16.54 16.62
C ASP A 349 -8.30 17.23 15.25
N THR A 350 -8.61 16.44 14.22
CA THR A 350 -8.72 16.91 12.85
C THR A 350 -10.12 16.61 12.33
N TYR A 351 -10.79 17.62 11.78
CA TYR A 351 -12.08 17.50 11.11
C TYR A 351 -11.85 17.59 9.61
N LEU A 352 -12.40 16.61 8.90
CA LEU A 352 -12.34 16.55 7.45
C LEU A 352 -13.55 17.26 6.82
N THR A 353 -13.43 17.60 5.54
CA THR A 353 -14.54 18.09 4.71
C THR A 353 -15.43 16.95 4.22
N ILE A 354 -14.96 15.72 4.27
CA ILE A 354 -15.66 14.50 3.85
C ILE A 354 -16.93 14.30 4.66
N ASP A 355 -18.02 13.95 3.97
CA ASP A 355 -19.21 13.35 4.55
C ASP A 355 -19.07 11.83 4.49
N SER A 356 -18.95 11.19 5.64
CA SER A 356 -18.67 9.74 5.73
C SER A 356 -19.80 8.89 5.16
N SER A 357 -21.04 9.36 5.28
CA SER A 357 -22.22 8.68 4.72
C SER A 357 -22.20 8.72 3.19
N TRP A 358 -21.84 9.87 2.59
CA TRP A 358 -21.69 9.98 1.14
C TRP A 358 -20.54 9.13 0.63
N GLN A 359 -19.40 9.16 1.34
CA GLN A 359 -18.22 8.36 0.99
C GLN A 359 -18.56 6.87 0.91
N SER A 360 -19.24 6.34 1.94
CA SER A 360 -19.66 4.95 2.00
C SER A 360 -20.71 4.59 0.93
N ALA A 361 -21.74 5.41 0.79
CA ALA A 361 -22.80 5.17 -0.18
C ALA A 361 -22.28 5.17 -1.62
N ILE A 362 -21.45 6.17 -1.98
CA ILE A 362 -20.86 6.26 -3.32
C ILE A 362 -19.94 5.06 -3.60
N TYR A 363 -19.21 4.59 -2.61
CA TYR A 363 -18.40 3.37 -2.74
C TYR A 363 -19.28 2.16 -3.09
N GLN A 364 -20.43 1.99 -2.41
CA GLN A 364 -21.37 0.91 -2.72
C GLN A 364 -22.00 1.08 -4.10
N ILE A 365 -22.38 2.30 -4.50
CA ILE A 365 -22.87 2.60 -5.84
C ILE A 365 -21.85 2.18 -6.90
N LEU A 366 -20.60 2.61 -6.77
CA LEU A 366 -19.56 2.25 -7.73
C LEU A 366 -19.33 0.73 -7.79
N LYS A 367 -19.29 0.05 -6.65
CA LYS A 367 -19.17 -1.41 -6.56
C LYS A 367 -20.32 -2.13 -7.30
N GLN A 368 -21.56 -1.74 -7.04
CA GLN A 368 -22.76 -2.29 -7.68
C GLN A 368 -22.74 -2.06 -9.21
N ARG A 369 -22.33 -0.86 -9.65
CA ARG A 369 -22.26 -0.51 -11.07
C ARG A 369 -21.17 -1.27 -11.80
N VAL A 370 -19.96 -1.36 -11.21
CA VAL A 370 -18.85 -2.15 -11.77
C VAL A 370 -19.24 -3.62 -11.90
N ALA A 371 -19.91 -4.20 -10.87
CA ALA A 371 -20.41 -5.57 -10.93
C ALA A 371 -21.46 -5.78 -12.02
N GLY A 372 -22.38 -4.82 -12.20
CA GLY A 372 -23.38 -4.87 -13.27
C GLY A 372 -22.77 -4.86 -14.66
N ILE A 373 -21.76 -4.00 -14.88
CA ILE A 373 -21.01 -3.95 -16.15
C ILE A 373 -20.30 -5.28 -16.39
N LEU A 374 -19.56 -5.77 -15.39
CA LEU A 374 -18.83 -7.05 -15.48
C LEU A 374 -19.77 -8.19 -15.87
N LEU A 375 -20.91 -8.33 -15.20
CA LEU A 375 -21.92 -9.37 -15.50
C LEU A 375 -22.46 -9.27 -16.92
N SER A 376 -22.66 -8.07 -17.45
CA SER A 376 -23.17 -7.86 -18.82
C SER A 376 -22.18 -8.30 -19.90
N LYS A 377 -20.92 -8.48 -19.53
CA LYS A 377 -19.83 -8.84 -20.46
C LYS A 377 -19.39 -10.29 -20.34
N ILE A 378 -19.72 -10.99 -19.25
CA ILE A 378 -19.38 -12.41 -19.08
C ILE A 378 -20.23 -13.28 -20.00
N GLU A 379 -19.59 -14.17 -20.75
CA GLU A 379 -20.25 -15.13 -21.63
C GLU A 379 -19.77 -16.57 -21.39
N ALA A 380 -20.63 -17.54 -21.73
CA ALA A 380 -20.34 -18.97 -21.56
C ALA A 380 -19.41 -19.50 -22.66
N SER A 381 -18.21 -18.90 -22.79
CA SER A 381 -17.17 -19.27 -23.76
C SER A 381 -15.84 -19.57 -23.08
N LYS A 382 -14.91 -20.23 -23.79
CA LYS A 382 -13.54 -20.47 -23.30
C LYS A 382 -12.59 -19.32 -23.62
N THR A 383 -12.76 -18.72 -24.78
CA THR A 383 -11.88 -17.69 -25.31
C THR A 383 -12.71 -16.60 -25.98
N TYR A 384 -12.20 -15.40 -26.03
CA TYR A 384 -12.78 -14.29 -26.78
C TYR A 384 -12.11 -14.18 -28.16
N ASP A 385 -12.90 -13.91 -29.19
CA ASP A 385 -12.42 -13.68 -30.57
C ASP A 385 -12.15 -12.18 -30.78
N PHE A 386 -10.87 -11.77 -30.66
CA PHE A 386 -10.41 -10.41 -30.91
C PHE A 386 -10.48 -9.97 -32.38
N SER A 387 -11.05 -10.75 -33.30
CA SER A 387 -11.31 -10.30 -34.66
C SER A 387 -12.34 -9.17 -34.75
N VAL A 388 -13.13 -8.96 -33.70
CA VAL A 388 -14.04 -7.83 -33.55
C VAL A 388 -13.24 -6.63 -33.01
N ASN A 389 -12.86 -5.71 -33.88
CA ASN A 389 -12.09 -4.50 -33.58
C ASN A 389 -12.97 -3.39 -32.98
N ASP A 390 -13.70 -3.69 -31.92
CA ASP A 390 -14.55 -2.72 -31.22
C ASP A 390 -14.42 -2.94 -29.69
N ALA A 391 -13.71 -2.03 -29.03
CA ALA A 391 -13.47 -2.08 -27.58
C ALA A 391 -14.77 -2.13 -26.75
N ALA A 392 -15.88 -1.56 -27.25
CA ALA A 392 -17.17 -1.59 -26.57
C ALA A 392 -17.85 -2.99 -26.60
N GLN A 393 -17.41 -3.87 -27.50
CA GLN A 393 -17.99 -5.20 -27.67
C GLN A 393 -17.14 -6.33 -27.07
N ILE A 394 -16.02 -6.01 -26.46
CA ILE A 394 -15.17 -7.01 -25.79
C ILE A 394 -16.01 -7.79 -24.77
N LYS A 395 -15.90 -9.14 -24.82
CA LYS A 395 -16.57 -10.05 -23.89
C LYS A 395 -15.55 -10.75 -23.00
N ILE A 396 -16.02 -11.21 -21.87
CA ILE A 396 -15.21 -11.91 -20.87
C ILE A 396 -15.62 -13.39 -20.88
N PRO A 397 -14.77 -14.29 -21.35
CA PRO A 397 -15.02 -15.72 -21.25
C PRO A 397 -15.18 -16.16 -19.80
N ILE A 398 -16.11 -17.06 -19.51
CA ILE A 398 -16.28 -17.58 -18.14
C ILE A 398 -15.01 -18.30 -17.64
N TYR A 399 -14.18 -18.82 -18.54
CA TYR A 399 -12.91 -19.44 -18.17
C TYR A 399 -11.89 -18.44 -17.64
N ASP A 400 -11.95 -17.19 -18.09
CA ASP A 400 -11.14 -16.11 -17.50
C ASP A 400 -11.62 -15.75 -16.09
N VAL A 401 -12.94 -15.85 -15.82
CA VAL A 401 -13.48 -15.67 -14.47
C VAL A 401 -12.99 -16.76 -13.52
N TYR A 402 -13.00 -18.05 -13.95
CA TYR A 402 -12.45 -19.13 -13.12
C TYR A 402 -10.95 -18.96 -12.90
N ASN A 403 -10.21 -18.59 -13.95
CA ASN A 403 -8.79 -18.32 -13.84
C ASN A 403 -8.50 -17.14 -12.91
N ALA A 404 -9.32 -16.09 -12.95
CA ALA A 404 -9.15 -14.89 -12.11
C ALA A 404 -9.16 -15.21 -10.60
N LEU A 405 -9.97 -16.18 -10.17
CA LEU A 405 -9.99 -16.64 -8.77
C LEU A 405 -8.62 -17.14 -8.30
N ILE A 406 -7.86 -17.80 -9.19
CA ILE A 406 -6.51 -18.28 -8.91
C ILE A 406 -5.49 -17.15 -9.14
N ALA A 407 -5.59 -16.46 -10.28
CA ALA A 407 -4.62 -15.46 -10.71
C ALA A 407 -4.52 -14.29 -9.72
N ASN A 408 -5.63 -13.88 -9.11
CA ASN A 408 -5.68 -12.82 -8.09
C ASN A 408 -5.71 -13.34 -6.64
N SER A 409 -5.33 -14.61 -6.43
CA SER A 409 -5.21 -15.21 -5.08
C SER A 409 -6.50 -15.15 -4.23
N VAL A 410 -7.69 -15.18 -4.85
CA VAL A 410 -8.93 -15.42 -4.12
C VAL A 410 -8.91 -16.85 -3.59
N ILE A 411 -8.43 -17.79 -4.43
CA ILE A 411 -8.08 -19.15 -4.07
C ILE A 411 -6.57 -19.24 -3.87
N ASP A 412 -6.16 -19.69 -2.70
CA ASP A 412 -4.75 -19.93 -2.36
C ASP A 412 -4.33 -21.33 -2.79
N ILE A 413 -3.65 -21.44 -3.92
CA ILE A 413 -3.19 -22.72 -4.46
C ILE A 413 -2.12 -23.42 -3.60
N SER A 414 -1.45 -22.70 -2.69
CA SER A 414 -0.46 -23.30 -1.78
C SER A 414 -1.11 -24.27 -0.80
N LYS A 415 -2.37 -24.05 -0.44
CA LYS A 415 -3.15 -24.90 0.46
C LYS A 415 -3.48 -26.27 -0.15
N PHE A 416 -3.43 -26.42 -1.46
CA PHE A 416 -3.75 -27.69 -2.13
C PHE A 416 -2.81 -28.83 -1.76
N SER A 417 -1.58 -28.52 -1.34
CA SER A 417 -0.60 -29.48 -0.88
C SER A 417 -0.63 -29.75 0.64
N ASP A 418 -1.46 -29.06 1.40
CA ASP A 418 -1.55 -29.18 2.84
C ASP A 418 -2.05 -30.57 3.28
N ALA A 419 -1.60 -31.01 4.43
CA ALA A 419 -2.06 -32.29 5.00
C ALA A 419 -3.58 -32.31 5.24
N ASN A 420 -4.15 -31.15 5.56
CA ASN A 420 -5.58 -30.96 5.85
C ASN A 420 -6.38 -30.49 4.62
N ALA A 421 -5.78 -30.44 3.44
CA ALA A 421 -6.46 -30.07 2.21
C ALA A 421 -7.69 -30.98 1.98
N SER A 422 -8.72 -30.43 1.36
CA SER A 422 -9.92 -31.17 0.98
C SER A 422 -9.64 -32.23 -0.10
N ASP A 423 -10.57 -33.11 -0.36
CA ASP A 423 -10.43 -34.10 -1.44
C ASP A 423 -10.39 -33.43 -2.81
N THR A 424 -11.13 -32.32 -2.99
CA THR A 424 -11.09 -31.52 -4.24
C THR A 424 -9.70 -30.88 -4.43
N GLU A 425 -9.17 -30.25 -3.41
CA GLU A 425 -7.85 -29.61 -3.46
C GLU A 425 -6.73 -30.63 -3.73
N LYS A 426 -6.73 -31.78 -3.06
CA LYS A 426 -5.78 -32.87 -3.31
C LYS A 426 -5.86 -33.42 -4.74
N ASN A 427 -7.08 -33.55 -5.29
CA ASN A 427 -7.27 -33.97 -6.67
C ASN A 427 -6.71 -32.92 -7.66
N LEU A 428 -7.01 -31.65 -7.43
CA LEU A 428 -6.46 -30.55 -8.22
C LEU A 428 -4.91 -30.54 -8.18
N TYR A 429 -4.34 -30.75 -6.98
CA TYR A 429 -2.88 -30.80 -6.83
C TYR A 429 -2.25 -31.99 -7.56
N ALA A 430 -2.86 -33.16 -7.49
CA ALA A 430 -2.38 -34.35 -8.21
C ALA A 430 -2.39 -34.13 -9.73
N LYS A 431 -3.44 -33.49 -10.28
CA LYS A 431 -3.50 -33.11 -11.69
C LYS A 431 -2.44 -32.06 -12.04
N PHE A 432 -2.24 -31.09 -11.15
CA PHE A 432 -1.21 -30.05 -11.29
C PHE A 432 0.20 -30.63 -11.36
N GLN A 433 0.56 -31.57 -10.47
CA GLN A 433 1.87 -32.22 -10.49
C GLN A 433 2.16 -32.91 -11.81
N GLN A 434 1.15 -33.55 -12.41
CA GLN A 434 1.28 -34.19 -13.74
C GLN A 434 1.54 -33.14 -14.83
N LYS A 435 0.77 -32.06 -14.83
CA LYS A 435 0.94 -30.95 -15.79
C LYS A 435 2.30 -30.28 -15.62
N GLN A 436 2.69 -30.01 -14.38
CA GLN A 436 3.98 -29.41 -14.04
C GLN A 436 5.13 -30.22 -14.60
N GLN A 437 5.14 -31.55 -14.38
CA GLN A 437 6.19 -32.42 -14.92
C GLN A 437 6.26 -32.36 -16.45
N GLN A 438 5.13 -32.41 -17.16
CA GLN A 438 5.09 -32.32 -18.62
C GLN A 438 5.64 -31.00 -19.14
N VAL A 439 5.27 -29.88 -18.49
CA VAL A 439 5.73 -28.55 -18.86
C VAL A 439 7.22 -28.39 -18.57
N PHE A 440 7.71 -28.90 -17.43
CA PHE A 440 9.13 -28.87 -17.12
C PHE A 440 9.98 -29.68 -18.10
N ASP A 441 9.51 -30.85 -18.52
CA ASP A 441 10.18 -31.64 -19.55
C ASP A 441 10.29 -30.85 -20.86
N THR A 442 9.24 -30.11 -21.24
CA THR A 442 9.22 -29.25 -22.42
C THR A 442 10.16 -28.06 -22.28
N ILE A 443 10.08 -27.31 -21.19
CA ILE A 443 10.95 -26.13 -20.94
C ILE A 443 12.42 -26.55 -20.88
N THR A 444 12.73 -27.64 -20.19
CA THR A 444 14.09 -28.17 -20.10
C THR A 444 14.62 -28.51 -21.51
N ASN A 445 13.77 -29.13 -22.36
CA ASN A 445 14.13 -29.39 -23.74
C ASN A 445 14.38 -28.09 -24.52
N ARG A 446 13.57 -27.04 -24.34
CA ARG A 446 13.75 -25.74 -25.03
C ARG A 446 15.02 -25.01 -24.59
N LEU A 447 15.44 -25.21 -23.34
CA LEU A 447 16.68 -24.65 -22.82
C LEU A 447 17.93 -25.45 -23.17
N THR A 448 17.83 -26.80 -23.35
CA THR A 448 19.00 -27.67 -23.51
C THR A 448 19.21 -28.26 -24.92
N ALA A 449 18.18 -28.29 -25.77
CA ALA A 449 18.29 -28.79 -27.15
C ALA A 449 19.36 -28.02 -27.93
N GLU A 450 19.99 -28.69 -28.90
CA GLU A 450 21.01 -28.06 -29.76
C GLU A 450 20.41 -26.95 -30.65
N ASN A 451 19.23 -27.16 -31.22
CA ASN A 451 18.52 -26.22 -32.08
C ASN A 451 17.03 -26.15 -31.68
N PRO A 452 16.70 -25.43 -30.58
CA PRO A 452 15.30 -25.25 -30.20
C PRO A 452 14.57 -24.31 -31.21
N PRO A 453 13.25 -24.46 -31.40
CA PRO A 453 12.49 -23.57 -32.28
C PRO A 453 12.45 -22.11 -31.73
N ALA A 454 12.25 -21.16 -32.65
CA ALA A 454 11.96 -19.79 -32.29
C ALA A 454 10.61 -19.69 -31.55
N VAL A 455 10.46 -18.70 -30.68
CA VAL A 455 9.22 -18.54 -29.88
C VAL A 455 7.98 -18.46 -30.77
N LYS A 456 8.02 -17.73 -31.85
CA LYS A 456 6.89 -17.61 -32.81
C LYS A 456 6.44 -18.94 -33.45
N ASP A 457 7.31 -19.96 -33.48
CA ASP A 457 7.04 -21.27 -34.06
C ASP A 457 6.48 -22.28 -33.06
N GLU A 458 6.35 -21.88 -31.77
CA GLU A 458 5.70 -22.64 -30.70
C GLU A 458 4.18 -22.41 -30.69
N ASP A 459 3.44 -23.28 -30.03
CA ASP A 459 2.03 -23.01 -29.73
C ASP A 459 1.88 -21.88 -28.69
N ASP A 460 0.70 -21.26 -28.63
CA ASP A 460 0.42 -20.10 -27.77
C ASP A 460 0.76 -20.34 -26.31
N GLN A 461 0.53 -21.55 -25.81
CA GLN A 461 0.81 -21.92 -24.44
C GLN A 461 2.32 -21.90 -24.13
N ILE A 462 3.11 -22.51 -24.99
CA ILE A 462 4.57 -22.53 -24.84
C ILE A 462 5.13 -21.12 -25.02
N GLN A 463 4.62 -20.34 -25.99
CA GLN A 463 5.02 -18.94 -26.17
C GLN A 463 4.80 -18.14 -24.90
N GLU A 464 3.66 -18.30 -24.21
CA GLU A 464 3.35 -17.58 -22.97
C GLU A 464 4.30 -18.02 -21.84
N TYR A 465 4.60 -19.33 -21.70
CA TYR A 465 5.57 -19.80 -20.71
C TYR A 465 6.97 -19.24 -20.93
N LEU A 466 7.46 -19.25 -22.17
CA LEU A 466 8.80 -18.75 -22.48
C LEU A 466 8.88 -17.22 -22.30
N THR A 467 7.81 -16.50 -22.65
CA THR A 467 7.71 -15.06 -22.43
C THR A 467 7.70 -14.73 -20.93
N TYR A 468 6.87 -15.42 -20.14
CA TYR A 468 6.85 -15.28 -18.68
C TYR A 468 8.24 -15.49 -18.08
N ILE A 469 8.93 -16.57 -18.46
CA ILE A 469 10.27 -16.87 -17.93
C ILE A 469 11.26 -15.75 -18.21
N CYS A 470 11.30 -15.25 -19.44
CA CYS A 470 12.28 -14.25 -19.84
C CYS A 470 11.92 -12.85 -19.35
N ASP A 471 10.69 -12.42 -19.61
CA ASP A 471 10.27 -11.03 -19.45
C ASP A 471 9.81 -10.78 -18.01
N ASP A 472 8.83 -11.55 -17.52
CA ASP A 472 8.24 -11.30 -16.21
C ASP A 472 9.15 -11.78 -15.06
N LEU A 473 9.73 -12.98 -15.21
CA LEU A 473 10.53 -13.58 -14.14
C LEU A 473 11.98 -13.08 -14.15
N LEU A 474 12.74 -13.36 -15.22
CA LEU A 474 14.20 -13.08 -15.23
C LEU A 474 14.50 -11.59 -15.30
N ARG A 475 13.73 -10.82 -16.09
CA ARG A 475 13.96 -9.39 -16.26
C ARG A 475 13.27 -8.56 -15.19
N ASP A 476 11.96 -8.74 -14.97
CA ASP A 476 11.13 -7.81 -14.22
C ASP A 476 11.08 -8.16 -12.71
N THR A 477 11.00 -9.44 -12.36
CA THR A 477 10.91 -9.90 -10.97
C THR A 477 12.28 -10.09 -10.32
N LEU A 478 13.14 -10.91 -10.92
CA LEU A 478 14.43 -11.25 -10.33
C LEU A 478 15.54 -10.25 -10.68
N GLY A 479 15.35 -9.47 -11.75
CA GLY A 479 16.36 -8.54 -12.23
C GLY A 479 17.67 -9.22 -12.64
N ILE A 480 17.62 -10.51 -12.97
CA ILE A 480 18.75 -11.29 -13.49
C ILE A 480 19.14 -10.75 -14.87
N ILE A 481 18.15 -10.44 -15.71
CA ILE A 481 18.38 -9.67 -16.94
C ILE A 481 18.29 -8.20 -16.56
N SER A 482 19.42 -7.50 -16.59
CA SER A 482 19.52 -6.11 -16.17
C SER A 482 18.93 -5.15 -17.20
N LYS A 483 17.80 -4.50 -16.88
CA LYS A 483 17.15 -3.49 -17.75
C LYS A 483 18.11 -2.37 -18.19
N ASN A 484 19.02 -1.97 -17.31
CA ASN A 484 19.95 -0.88 -17.57
C ASN A 484 21.12 -1.30 -18.47
N ALA A 485 21.39 -2.59 -18.63
CA ALA A 485 22.46 -3.10 -19.48
C ALA A 485 21.98 -3.37 -20.91
N ILE A 486 20.65 -3.46 -21.15
CA ILE A 486 20.07 -3.78 -22.44
C ILE A 486 20.17 -2.55 -23.37
N ASP A 487 20.72 -2.76 -24.59
CA ASP A 487 20.54 -1.84 -25.69
C ASP A 487 19.24 -2.18 -26.41
N THR A 488 18.22 -1.37 -26.23
CA THR A 488 16.90 -1.59 -26.85
C THR A 488 16.90 -1.50 -28.38
N SER A 489 17.93 -0.93 -28.99
CA SER A 489 18.14 -0.88 -30.43
C SER A 489 18.86 -2.13 -30.99
N ASP A 490 19.33 -3.03 -30.10
CA ASP A 490 20.02 -4.25 -30.51
C ASP A 490 19.10 -5.17 -31.32
N SER A 491 19.63 -5.73 -32.41
CA SER A 491 18.86 -6.56 -33.33
C SER A 491 18.37 -7.87 -32.72
N THR A 492 19.09 -8.43 -31.76
CA THR A 492 18.70 -9.67 -31.06
C THR A 492 17.63 -9.39 -30.02
N TYR A 493 17.74 -8.23 -29.35
CA TYR A 493 16.68 -7.74 -28.48
C TYR A 493 15.37 -7.53 -29.24
N GLN A 494 15.43 -6.91 -30.43
CA GLN A 494 14.25 -6.70 -31.29
C GLN A 494 13.65 -8.03 -31.77
N LYS A 495 14.48 -9.03 -32.12
CA LYS A 495 14.00 -10.39 -32.49
C LYS A 495 13.25 -11.05 -31.34
N TRP A 496 13.65 -10.81 -30.08
CA TRP A 496 12.93 -11.32 -28.91
C TRP A 496 11.64 -10.56 -28.64
N THR A 497 11.69 -9.25 -28.58
CA THR A 497 10.56 -8.42 -28.11
C THR A 497 9.50 -8.18 -29.18
N THR A 498 9.89 -8.04 -30.43
CA THR A 498 9.00 -7.63 -31.54
C THR A 498 8.65 -8.79 -32.45
N ASP A 499 9.68 -9.47 -32.98
CA ASP A 499 9.49 -10.47 -34.02
C ASP A 499 9.21 -11.87 -33.47
N LYS A 500 9.57 -12.12 -32.21
CA LYS A 500 9.60 -13.45 -31.56
C LYS A 500 10.38 -14.49 -32.39
N ASP A 501 11.28 -14.07 -33.29
CA ASP A 501 12.05 -14.85 -34.25
C ASP A 501 13.41 -15.31 -33.70
N ILE A 502 13.40 -15.76 -32.46
CA ILE A 502 14.58 -16.32 -31.77
C ILE A 502 14.09 -17.29 -30.68
N SER A 503 14.89 -18.31 -30.38
CA SER A 503 14.61 -19.21 -29.27
C SER A 503 15.00 -18.57 -27.93
N LEU A 504 14.36 -19.00 -26.82
CA LEU A 504 14.75 -18.55 -25.49
C LEU A 504 16.22 -18.85 -25.18
N LYS A 505 16.70 -20.06 -25.58
CA LYS A 505 18.10 -20.44 -25.41
C LYS A 505 19.06 -19.47 -26.10
N ASP A 506 18.81 -19.19 -27.40
CA ASP A 506 19.71 -18.33 -28.18
C ASP A 506 19.69 -16.89 -27.65
N TYR A 507 18.53 -16.41 -27.23
CA TYR A 507 18.40 -15.08 -26.61
C TYR A 507 19.17 -14.98 -25.28
N LEU A 508 19.00 -15.96 -24.34
CA LEU A 508 19.70 -15.97 -23.07
C LEU A 508 21.20 -16.17 -23.23
N THR A 509 21.64 -17.01 -24.18
CA THR A 509 23.06 -17.19 -24.52
C THR A 509 23.66 -15.87 -25.03
N TYR A 510 22.93 -15.20 -25.92
CA TYR A 510 23.35 -13.88 -26.41
C TYR A 510 23.41 -12.85 -25.28
N ALA A 511 22.38 -12.78 -24.42
CA ALA A 511 22.33 -11.87 -23.28
C ALA A 511 23.51 -12.09 -22.32
N ALA A 512 23.90 -13.36 -22.08
CA ALA A 512 25.11 -13.69 -21.32
C ALA A 512 26.38 -13.15 -21.97
N SER A 513 26.52 -13.31 -23.31
CA SER A 513 27.67 -12.79 -24.07
C SER A 513 27.79 -11.28 -24.09
N GLN A 514 26.66 -10.56 -23.95
CA GLN A 514 26.58 -9.09 -23.89
C GLN A 514 26.68 -8.51 -22.48
N ASN A 515 26.86 -9.35 -21.45
CA ASN A 515 26.84 -8.96 -20.04
C ASN A 515 25.49 -8.33 -19.59
N TRP A 516 24.39 -8.73 -20.20
CA TRP A 516 23.05 -8.31 -19.75
C TRP A 516 22.58 -9.11 -18.53
N ILE A 517 23.24 -10.24 -18.21
CA ILE A 517 22.91 -11.14 -17.12
C ILE A 517 23.75 -10.80 -15.89
N ASP A 518 23.09 -10.51 -14.77
CA ASP A 518 23.70 -10.31 -13.47
C ASP A 518 23.90 -11.65 -12.74
N ILE A 519 25.11 -12.18 -12.84
CA ILE A 519 25.49 -13.48 -12.26
C ILE A 519 25.37 -13.49 -10.73
N SER A 520 25.54 -12.34 -10.08
CA SER A 520 25.50 -12.24 -8.61
C SER A 520 24.13 -12.62 -8.01
N LYS A 521 23.09 -12.67 -8.83
CA LYS A 521 21.72 -12.98 -8.43
C LYS A 521 21.45 -14.49 -8.27
N PHE A 522 22.23 -15.35 -8.91
CA PHE A 522 21.97 -16.80 -8.92
C PHE A 522 23.20 -17.69 -8.73
N SER A 523 24.43 -17.15 -8.71
CA SER A 523 25.65 -17.92 -8.51
C SER A 523 26.51 -17.30 -7.43
N THR A 524 27.03 -18.14 -6.52
CA THR A 524 27.98 -17.77 -5.47
C THR A 524 29.43 -18.16 -5.84
N GLU A 525 29.64 -18.87 -6.93
CA GLU A 525 30.96 -19.30 -7.39
C GLU A 525 31.63 -18.21 -8.24
N GLY A 526 32.86 -17.91 -7.85
CA GLY A 526 33.59 -16.71 -8.19
C GLY A 526 34.08 -16.55 -9.63
N ASP A 527 34.38 -15.49 -9.82
CA ASP A 527 35.25 -14.53 -10.56
C ASP A 527 35.47 -14.66 -12.08
N TYR A 528 35.29 -15.76 -12.80
CA TYR A 528 35.44 -15.82 -14.25
C TYR A 528 34.70 -17.01 -14.87
N LEU A 529 33.36 -16.88 -15.02
CA LEU A 529 32.61 -17.82 -15.84
C LEU A 529 32.59 -17.33 -17.30
N ASP A 530 32.77 -18.21 -18.27
CA ASP A 530 32.50 -17.88 -19.66
C ASP A 530 30.98 -17.86 -19.95
N SER A 531 30.60 -17.39 -21.15
CA SER A 531 29.17 -17.23 -21.49
C SER A 531 28.39 -18.55 -21.45
N ASP A 532 29.03 -19.67 -21.76
CA ASP A 532 28.39 -21.00 -21.77
C ASP A 532 28.20 -21.49 -20.31
N GLU A 533 29.18 -21.27 -19.46
CA GLU A 533 29.11 -21.59 -18.02
C GLU A 533 28.02 -20.72 -17.32
N VAL A 534 27.95 -19.43 -17.65
CA VAL A 534 26.88 -18.52 -17.16
C VAL A 534 25.52 -19.03 -17.57
N TYR A 535 25.37 -19.42 -18.83
CA TYR A 535 24.10 -19.93 -19.36
C TYR A 535 23.69 -21.26 -18.68
N GLN A 536 24.63 -22.18 -18.46
CA GLN A 536 24.35 -23.43 -17.77
C GLN A 536 23.91 -23.20 -16.31
N ALA A 537 24.65 -22.36 -15.57
CA ALA A 537 24.29 -21.99 -14.19
C ALA A 537 22.91 -21.34 -14.09
N LEU A 538 22.59 -20.44 -15.05
CA LEU A 538 21.28 -19.81 -15.14
C LEU A 538 20.18 -20.84 -15.42
N THR A 539 20.43 -21.79 -16.32
CA THR A 539 19.46 -22.83 -16.67
C THR A 539 19.12 -23.71 -15.47
N ASP A 540 20.15 -24.15 -14.73
CA ASP A 540 19.98 -24.99 -13.54
C ASP A 540 19.21 -24.23 -12.43
N TYR A 541 19.59 -22.98 -12.19
CA TYR A 541 18.89 -22.11 -11.24
C TYR A 541 17.42 -21.91 -11.63
N LEU A 542 17.16 -21.61 -12.90
CA LEU A 542 15.82 -21.33 -13.43
C LEU A 542 14.89 -22.53 -13.25
N ILE A 543 15.35 -23.74 -13.63
CA ILE A 543 14.55 -24.97 -13.50
C ILE A 543 14.17 -25.22 -12.04
N ASP A 544 15.09 -25.01 -11.12
CA ASP A 544 14.81 -25.20 -9.70
C ASP A 544 13.88 -24.09 -9.14
N TYR A 545 14.07 -22.85 -9.54
CA TYR A 545 13.23 -21.73 -9.12
C TYR A 545 11.77 -21.90 -9.58
N LEU A 546 11.55 -22.23 -10.83
CA LEU A 546 10.22 -22.42 -11.41
C LEU A 546 9.37 -23.48 -10.68
N LYS A 547 10.01 -24.48 -10.03
CA LYS A 547 9.26 -25.49 -9.24
C LYS A 547 8.48 -24.91 -8.09
N THR A 548 8.94 -23.81 -7.55
CA THR A 548 8.36 -23.14 -6.38
C THR A 548 7.71 -21.79 -6.72
N ASP A 549 7.84 -21.32 -7.96
CA ASP A 549 7.27 -20.07 -8.39
C ASP A 549 5.74 -20.15 -8.45
N THR A 550 5.08 -19.38 -7.58
CA THR A 550 3.63 -19.33 -7.46
C THR A 550 2.97 -18.74 -8.73
N ASN A 551 3.57 -17.72 -9.35
CA ASN A 551 3.00 -17.10 -10.55
C ASN A 551 3.08 -18.04 -11.75
N PHE A 552 4.18 -18.76 -11.90
CA PHE A 552 4.29 -19.82 -12.91
C PHE A 552 3.28 -20.94 -12.65
N SER A 553 3.10 -21.34 -11.40
CA SER A 553 2.08 -22.33 -11.01
C SER A 553 0.67 -21.86 -11.37
N LYS A 554 0.32 -20.59 -11.13
CA LYS A 554 -0.96 -20.00 -11.55
C LYS A 554 -1.16 -20.06 -13.06
N LEU A 555 -0.09 -19.83 -13.83
CA LEU A 555 -0.13 -19.92 -15.29
C LEU A 555 -0.38 -21.36 -15.76
N LEU A 556 0.17 -22.36 -15.06
CA LEU A 556 -0.15 -23.77 -15.33
C LEU A 556 -1.63 -24.07 -15.08
N TYR A 557 -2.22 -23.59 -13.98
CA TYR A 557 -3.65 -23.76 -13.69
C TYR A 557 -4.53 -23.10 -14.75
N LYS A 558 -4.17 -21.94 -15.29
CA LYS A 558 -4.86 -21.29 -16.43
C LYS A 558 -4.99 -22.27 -17.61
N TYR A 559 -3.90 -22.91 -18.02
CA TYR A 559 -3.94 -23.82 -19.14
C TYR A 559 -4.61 -25.15 -18.80
N MET A 560 -4.53 -25.63 -17.57
CA MET A 560 -5.29 -26.79 -17.12
C MET A 560 -6.81 -26.55 -17.22
N LEU A 561 -7.28 -25.34 -16.92
CA LEU A 561 -8.67 -24.93 -17.17
C LEU A 561 -9.00 -24.94 -18.66
N GLN A 562 -8.19 -24.27 -19.49
CA GLN A 562 -8.43 -24.19 -20.94
C GLN A 562 -8.42 -25.55 -21.65
N GLU A 563 -7.64 -26.51 -21.13
CA GLU A 563 -7.57 -27.90 -21.63
C GLU A 563 -8.67 -28.81 -21.05
N ASP A 564 -9.56 -28.32 -20.19
CA ASP A 564 -10.54 -29.09 -19.41
C ASP A 564 -9.91 -30.20 -18.52
N THR A 565 -8.63 -30.11 -18.21
CA THR A 565 -7.97 -31.00 -17.24
C THR A 565 -8.56 -30.81 -15.84
N ILE A 566 -8.90 -29.55 -15.52
CA ILE A 566 -9.69 -29.16 -14.35
C ILE A 566 -10.94 -28.40 -14.81
N SER A 567 -11.99 -28.47 -14.02
CA SER A 567 -13.28 -27.86 -14.34
C SER A 567 -13.55 -26.61 -13.52
N GLY A 568 -14.36 -25.68 -14.08
CA GLY A 568 -14.85 -24.54 -13.32
C GLY A 568 -15.62 -24.95 -12.04
N SER A 569 -16.30 -26.09 -12.03
CA SER A 569 -16.99 -26.60 -10.83
C SER A 569 -16.02 -27.00 -9.73
N GLU A 570 -14.89 -27.66 -10.05
CA GLU A 570 -13.84 -27.98 -9.07
C GLU A 570 -13.27 -26.68 -8.46
N ILE A 571 -13.01 -25.66 -9.28
CA ILE A 571 -12.50 -24.36 -8.80
C ILE A 571 -13.54 -23.66 -7.91
N CYS A 572 -14.82 -23.62 -8.30
CA CYS A 572 -15.87 -22.99 -7.51
C CYS A 572 -16.12 -23.69 -6.16
N LEU A 573 -15.96 -25.00 -6.07
CA LEU A 573 -16.09 -25.76 -4.81
C LEU A 573 -14.98 -25.35 -3.80
N VAL A 574 -13.78 -25.08 -4.28
CA VAL A 574 -12.65 -24.65 -3.44
C VAL A 574 -12.94 -23.33 -2.71
N LEU A 575 -13.74 -22.42 -3.29
CA LEU A 575 -14.15 -21.19 -2.60
C LEU A 575 -14.82 -21.45 -1.23
N TYR A 576 -15.61 -22.48 -1.15
CA TYR A 576 -16.23 -22.93 0.12
C TYR A 576 -15.27 -23.70 1.03
N GLU A 577 -14.40 -24.50 0.43
CA GLU A 577 -13.45 -25.34 1.15
C GLU A 577 -12.35 -24.51 1.81
N GLN A 578 -11.98 -23.39 1.21
CA GLN A 578 -11.06 -22.40 1.79
C GLN A 578 -11.76 -21.32 2.64
N GLY A 579 -13.08 -21.36 2.77
CA GLY A 579 -13.85 -20.43 3.58
C GLY A 579 -13.96 -19.01 2.98
N VAL A 580 -13.76 -18.87 1.67
CA VAL A 580 -14.05 -17.62 0.94
C VAL A 580 -15.55 -17.37 0.91
N LEU A 581 -16.34 -18.43 0.73
CA LEU A 581 -17.80 -18.41 0.77
C LEU A 581 -18.33 -19.26 1.91
N SER A 582 -19.50 -18.86 2.47
CA SER A 582 -20.23 -19.65 3.47
C SER A 582 -21.12 -20.70 2.80
N LYS A 583 -21.24 -21.89 3.41
CA LYS A 583 -22.06 -23.00 2.89
C LYS A 583 -23.57 -22.88 3.21
N ASP A 584 -24.03 -21.72 3.66
CA ASP A 584 -25.36 -21.57 4.26
C ASP A 584 -26.49 -21.44 3.23
N ASP A 585 -26.20 -21.25 1.94
CA ASP A 585 -27.17 -20.96 0.88
C ASP A 585 -27.59 -22.18 0.02
N GLY A 586 -27.02 -23.37 0.29
CA GLY A 586 -27.27 -24.59 -0.48
C GLY A 586 -26.61 -24.63 -1.88
N SER A 587 -25.86 -23.60 -2.27
CA SER A 587 -25.18 -23.56 -3.57
C SER A 587 -24.03 -24.56 -3.66
N TYR A 588 -23.37 -24.86 -2.53
CA TYR A 588 -22.32 -25.87 -2.47
C TYR A 588 -22.85 -27.26 -2.91
N GLU A 589 -23.96 -27.72 -2.33
CA GLU A 589 -24.58 -29.01 -2.64
C GLU A 589 -25.11 -29.02 -4.07
N ALA A 590 -25.69 -27.93 -4.54
CA ALA A 590 -26.18 -27.80 -5.90
C ALA A 590 -25.04 -27.91 -6.94
N LEU A 591 -23.90 -27.27 -6.68
CA LEU A 591 -22.71 -27.33 -7.51
C LEU A 591 -22.06 -28.73 -7.46
N ALA A 592 -21.90 -29.31 -6.26
CA ALA A 592 -21.30 -30.63 -6.06
C ALA A 592 -22.13 -31.77 -6.71
N SER A 593 -23.46 -31.64 -6.70
CA SER A 593 -24.36 -32.60 -7.35
C SER A 593 -24.52 -32.39 -8.86
N GLY A 594 -24.00 -31.29 -9.42
CA GLY A 594 -24.17 -30.91 -10.82
C GLY A 594 -25.57 -30.37 -11.17
N SER A 595 -26.42 -30.04 -10.15
CA SER A 595 -27.71 -29.40 -10.38
C SER A 595 -27.63 -27.90 -10.67
N MET A 596 -26.49 -27.28 -10.40
CA MET A 596 -26.11 -25.92 -10.78
C MET A 596 -24.83 -25.97 -11.61
N THR A 597 -24.76 -25.21 -12.69
CA THR A 597 -23.52 -25.08 -13.49
C THR A 597 -22.54 -24.13 -12.80
N ALA A 598 -21.23 -24.29 -13.05
CA ALA A 598 -20.23 -23.34 -12.56
C ALA A 598 -20.45 -21.92 -13.12
N TYR A 599 -20.98 -21.81 -14.35
CA TYR A 599 -21.37 -20.54 -14.95
C TYR A 599 -22.48 -19.85 -14.13
N ASP A 600 -23.63 -20.51 -13.94
CA ASP A 600 -24.75 -19.94 -13.19
C ASP A 600 -24.35 -19.60 -11.75
N PHE A 601 -23.48 -20.42 -11.16
CA PHE A 601 -22.92 -20.19 -9.85
C PHE A 601 -22.12 -18.87 -9.79
N MET A 602 -21.15 -18.67 -10.67
CA MET A 602 -20.32 -17.46 -10.67
C MET A 602 -21.14 -16.20 -10.99
N ILE A 603 -22.07 -16.28 -11.97
CA ILE A 603 -22.99 -15.18 -12.28
C ILE A 603 -23.78 -14.79 -11.03
N ASN A 604 -24.28 -15.78 -10.28
CA ASN A 604 -25.04 -15.52 -9.03
C ASN A 604 -24.14 -14.88 -7.95
N LYS A 605 -22.92 -15.41 -7.74
CA LYS A 605 -22.02 -14.91 -6.70
C LYS A 605 -21.48 -13.50 -6.97
N ILE A 606 -21.29 -13.15 -8.24
CA ILE A 606 -20.95 -11.77 -8.65
C ILE A 606 -22.19 -10.87 -8.51
N TYR A 607 -23.39 -11.37 -8.88
CA TYR A 607 -24.63 -10.60 -8.72
C TYR A 607 -24.93 -10.26 -7.27
N THR A 608 -24.75 -11.19 -6.33
CA THR A 608 -24.93 -10.97 -4.89
C THR A 608 -23.76 -10.25 -4.21
N LEU A 609 -22.72 -9.90 -4.97
CA LEU A 609 -21.49 -9.27 -4.46
C LEU A 609 -20.75 -10.11 -3.39
N GLU A 610 -21.05 -11.40 -3.30
CA GLU A 610 -20.27 -12.34 -2.48
C GLU A 610 -18.87 -12.58 -3.08
N ILE A 611 -18.75 -12.45 -4.41
CA ILE A 611 -17.48 -12.29 -5.13
C ILE A 611 -17.52 -10.91 -5.80
N GLU A 612 -16.65 -10.02 -5.35
CA GLU A 612 -16.59 -8.64 -5.84
C GLU A 612 -15.75 -8.54 -7.13
N PRO A 613 -16.05 -7.58 -8.03
CA PRO A 613 -15.25 -7.34 -9.24
C PRO A 613 -13.76 -7.15 -8.97
N ALA A 614 -13.40 -6.45 -7.91
CA ALA A 614 -12.02 -6.22 -7.51
C ALA A 614 -11.28 -7.52 -7.19
N GLN A 615 -11.94 -8.51 -6.56
CA GLN A 615 -11.34 -9.81 -6.26
C GLN A 615 -10.99 -10.60 -7.53
N LEU A 616 -11.75 -10.40 -8.61
CA LEU A 616 -11.46 -11.02 -9.91
C LEU A 616 -10.38 -10.26 -10.68
N ALA A 617 -10.25 -8.95 -10.44
CA ALA A 617 -9.34 -8.07 -11.17
C ALA A 617 -9.47 -8.18 -12.70
N LEU A 618 -10.69 -8.45 -13.18
CA LEU A 618 -11.07 -8.42 -14.59
C LEU A 618 -11.57 -7.01 -14.96
N GLU A 619 -11.56 -6.68 -16.24
CA GLU A 619 -11.97 -5.36 -16.73
C GLU A 619 -13.48 -5.27 -17.04
N PRO A 620 -14.24 -4.42 -16.27
CA PRO A 620 -13.80 -3.48 -15.23
C PRO A 620 -13.71 -4.10 -13.84
N CYS A 621 -12.76 -3.61 -13.02
CA CYS A 621 -12.65 -3.98 -11.61
C CYS A 621 -12.45 -2.78 -10.67
N SER A 622 -12.41 -1.57 -11.21
CA SER A 622 -12.14 -0.35 -10.45
C SER A 622 -12.93 0.85 -10.94
N ALA A 623 -13.19 1.77 -10.02
CA ALA A 623 -13.87 3.04 -10.30
C ALA A 623 -13.49 4.11 -9.28
N SER A 624 -13.75 5.36 -9.61
CA SER A 624 -13.54 6.50 -8.71
C SER A 624 -14.58 7.59 -8.91
N ALA A 625 -14.89 8.31 -7.83
CA ALA A 625 -15.73 9.50 -7.86
C ALA A 625 -15.22 10.54 -6.88
N VAL A 626 -15.23 11.80 -7.27
CA VAL A 626 -14.91 12.95 -6.41
C VAL A 626 -16.03 13.96 -6.49
N ILE A 627 -16.50 14.41 -5.33
CA ILE A 627 -17.54 15.43 -5.19
C ILE A 627 -16.96 16.60 -4.42
N THR A 628 -17.19 17.79 -4.94
CA THR A 628 -16.74 19.04 -4.33
C THR A 628 -17.90 20.00 -4.07
N ASP A 629 -17.80 20.78 -3.02
CA ASP A 629 -18.62 21.98 -2.83
C ASP A 629 -18.11 23.07 -3.79
N VAL A 630 -18.98 23.58 -4.64
CA VAL A 630 -18.57 24.55 -5.67
C VAL A 630 -18.20 25.92 -5.11
N LYS A 631 -18.63 26.25 -3.89
CA LYS A 631 -18.41 27.56 -3.25
C LYS A 631 -17.09 27.61 -2.48
N THR A 632 -16.55 26.45 -2.08
CA THR A 632 -15.37 26.37 -1.21
C THR A 632 -14.22 25.57 -1.80
N GLY A 633 -14.48 24.66 -2.72
CA GLY A 633 -13.48 23.67 -3.18
C GLY A 633 -13.28 22.52 -2.17
N ASP A 634 -14.08 22.45 -1.10
CA ASP A 634 -14.06 21.36 -0.15
C ASP A 634 -14.41 20.04 -0.83
N VAL A 635 -13.64 19.01 -0.56
CA VAL A 635 -13.90 17.66 -1.05
C VAL A 635 -14.86 16.95 -0.10
N LEU A 636 -16.10 16.72 -0.54
CA LEU A 636 -17.17 16.12 0.25
C LEU A 636 -17.15 14.59 0.20
N ALA A 637 -16.66 14.03 -0.92
CA ALA A 637 -16.38 12.62 -1.10
C ALA A 637 -15.21 12.44 -2.08
N CYS A 638 -14.33 11.49 -1.80
CA CYS A 638 -13.19 11.14 -2.65
C CYS A 638 -13.04 9.61 -2.66
N VAL A 639 -13.85 8.96 -3.49
CA VAL A 639 -14.05 7.52 -3.48
C VAL A 639 -13.11 6.84 -4.46
N SER A 640 -12.38 5.84 -3.97
CA SER A 640 -11.57 4.90 -4.73
C SER A 640 -12.12 3.49 -4.51
N TYR A 641 -12.65 2.84 -5.53
CA TYR A 641 -12.99 1.42 -5.51
C TYR A 641 -11.96 0.64 -6.36
N PRO A 642 -11.36 -0.44 -5.81
CA PRO A 642 -11.52 -0.94 -4.45
C PRO A 642 -10.79 -0.12 -3.39
N GLY A 643 -11.27 -0.23 -2.16
CA GLY A 643 -10.62 0.24 -0.94
C GLY A 643 -10.04 -0.91 -0.12
N TYR A 644 -9.68 -0.65 1.14
CA TYR A 644 -9.13 -1.65 2.05
C TYR A 644 -9.48 -1.36 3.51
N ASP A 645 -9.49 -2.42 4.34
CA ASP A 645 -9.69 -2.33 5.78
C ASP A 645 -8.38 -1.95 6.48
N ASN A 646 -8.27 -0.70 6.89
CA ASN A 646 -7.10 -0.17 7.58
C ASN A 646 -6.98 -0.64 9.04
N ASN A 647 -8.05 -1.16 9.68
CA ASN A 647 -7.96 -1.78 11.00
C ASN A 647 -7.08 -3.04 11.00
N ARG A 648 -7.00 -3.74 9.86
CA ARG A 648 -6.11 -4.91 9.72
C ARG A 648 -4.64 -4.55 9.50
N LEU A 649 -4.34 -3.27 9.22
CA LEU A 649 -2.98 -2.78 8.95
C LEU A 649 -2.37 -2.06 10.17
N VAL A 650 -3.15 -1.80 11.19
CA VAL A 650 -2.75 -1.02 12.37
C VAL A 650 -2.52 -1.91 13.59
N ASN A 651 -1.77 -1.41 14.55
CA ASN A 651 -1.44 -2.09 15.82
C ASN A 651 -0.64 -3.39 15.58
N ASN A 652 -1.31 -4.53 15.52
CA ASN A 652 -0.73 -5.81 15.10
C ASN A 652 -1.07 -6.02 13.62
N MET A 653 -0.18 -5.60 12.71
CA MET A 653 -0.40 -5.70 11.28
C MET A 653 -0.66 -7.16 10.86
N ASP A 654 -1.77 -7.39 10.17
CA ASP A 654 -2.06 -8.64 9.49
C ASP A 654 -1.17 -8.74 8.24
N THR A 655 -0.04 -9.41 8.37
CA THR A 655 0.98 -9.53 7.33
C THR A 655 0.47 -10.26 6.09
N ASP A 656 -0.42 -11.25 6.26
CA ASP A 656 -1.01 -11.97 5.14
C ASP A 656 -1.96 -11.05 4.34
N TYR A 657 -2.73 -10.24 5.05
CA TYR A 657 -3.59 -9.25 4.42
C TYR A 657 -2.81 -8.18 3.69
N TYR A 658 -1.74 -7.66 4.31
CA TYR A 658 -0.85 -6.68 3.67
C TYR A 658 -0.21 -7.25 2.40
N ALA A 659 0.33 -8.48 2.46
CA ALA A 659 0.91 -9.16 1.30
C ALA A 659 -0.14 -9.38 0.19
N LYS A 660 -1.37 -9.76 0.57
CA LYS A 660 -2.48 -9.90 -0.38
C LYS A 660 -2.80 -8.56 -1.07
N LEU A 661 -2.97 -7.46 -0.33
CA LEU A 661 -3.24 -6.14 -0.89
C LEU A 661 -2.12 -5.64 -1.80
N SER A 662 -0.85 -5.93 -1.43
CA SER A 662 0.33 -5.51 -2.20
C SER A 662 0.47 -6.24 -3.54
N THR A 663 -0.05 -7.46 -3.64
CA THR A 663 0.01 -8.30 -4.86
C THR A 663 -1.32 -8.35 -5.62
N ASP A 664 -2.37 -7.73 -5.08
CA ASP A 664 -3.70 -7.69 -5.70
C ASP A 664 -3.66 -6.85 -6.99
N LYS A 665 -4.06 -7.48 -8.11
CA LYS A 665 -4.04 -6.85 -9.43
C LYS A 665 -5.02 -5.68 -9.57
N SER A 666 -6.06 -5.62 -8.72
CA SER A 666 -6.96 -4.46 -8.63
C SER A 666 -6.33 -3.25 -7.92
N SER A 667 -5.15 -3.44 -7.29
CA SER A 667 -4.32 -2.41 -6.65
C SER A 667 -5.07 -1.55 -5.62
N PRO A 668 -5.56 -2.12 -4.51
CA PRO A 668 -6.35 -1.38 -3.50
C PRO A 668 -5.57 -0.25 -2.81
N PHE A 669 -4.24 -0.37 -2.67
CA PHE A 669 -3.40 0.69 -2.11
C PHE A 669 -3.23 1.90 -3.03
N PHE A 670 -3.50 1.73 -4.32
CA PHE A 670 -3.40 2.80 -5.30
C PHE A 670 -4.73 3.55 -5.39
N ASN A 671 -4.78 4.77 -4.84
CA ASN A 671 -6.00 5.56 -4.83
C ASN A 671 -6.39 5.97 -6.26
N LYS A 672 -7.46 5.36 -6.79
CA LYS A 672 -7.93 5.57 -8.16
C LYS A 672 -8.42 7.01 -8.39
N ALA A 673 -8.90 7.69 -7.35
CA ALA A 673 -9.41 9.05 -7.46
C ALA A 673 -8.30 10.10 -7.61
N THR A 674 -7.15 9.91 -6.94
CA THR A 674 -6.08 10.91 -6.87
C THR A 674 -4.80 10.50 -7.58
N GLN A 675 -4.59 9.19 -7.86
CA GLN A 675 -3.33 8.72 -8.42
C GLN A 675 -3.47 8.15 -9.85
N GLN A 676 -4.62 7.57 -10.21
CA GLN A 676 -4.83 7.02 -11.54
C GLN A 676 -5.03 8.15 -12.54
N THR A 677 -4.10 8.28 -13.48
CA THR A 677 -4.22 9.24 -14.58
C THR A 677 -4.71 8.56 -15.86
N ALA A 678 -5.57 9.22 -16.60
CA ALA A 678 -6.02 8.78 -17.91
C ALA A 678 -6.36 9.98 -18.80
N ALA A 679 -6.46 9.75 -20.10
CA ALA A 679 -6.95 10.75 -21.04
C ALA A 679 -8.39 11.15 -20.65
N PRO A 680 -8.74 12.45 -20.64
CA PRO A 680 -10.04 12.93 -20.21
C PRO A 680 -11.14 12.69 -21.26
N GLY A 681 -10.79 12.32 -22.48
CA GLY A 681 -11.72 12.17 -23.58
C GLY A 681 -12.58 13.41 -23.82
N SER A 682 -13.82 13.22 -24.23
CA SER A 682 -14.73 14.30 -24.58
C SER A 682 -15.08 15.27 -23.44
N THR A 683 -14.76 15.00 -22.19
CA THR A 683 -14.92 15.97 -21.09
C THR A 683 -14.02 17.20 -21.29
N PHE A 684 -12.90 17.05 -22.00
CA PHE A 684 -11.93 18.10 -22.28
C PHE A 684 -12.43 19.13 -23.32
N LYS A 685 -13.50 18.83 -24.06
CA LYS A 685 -14.06 19.72 -25.09
C LYS A 685 -14.56 21.05 -24.54
N ILE A 686 -14.88 21.11 -23.25
CA ILE A 686 -15.24 22.35 -22.57
C ILE A 686 -14.03 23.31 -22.51
N LEU A 687 -12.81 22.80 -22.20
CA LEU A 687 -11.60 23.61 -22.29
C LEU A 687 -11.33 24.07 -23.72
N SER A 688 -11.56 23.20 -24.69
CA SER A 688 -11.41 23.53 -26.11
C SER A 688 -12.38 24.62 -26.55
N THR A 689 -13.59 24.67 -25.96
CA THR A 689 -14.55 25.76 -26.14
C THR A 689 -14.01 27.08 -25.59
N ILE A 690 -13.48 27.05 -24.34
CA ILE A 690 -12.88 28.23 -23.70
C ILE A 690 -11.74 28.78 -24.60
N ALA A 691 -10.83 27.91 -25.02
CA ALA A 691 -9.71 28.32 -25.88
C ALA A 691 -10.17 28.85 -27.24
N GLY A 692 -11.06 28.15 -27.92
CA GLY A 692 -11.54 28.54 -29.26
C GLY A 692 -12.30 29.87 -29.30
N MET A 693 -13.18 30.10 -28.34
CA MET A 693 -13.94 31.34 -28.23
C MET A 693 -13.08 32.50 -27.74
N SER A 694 -12.20 32.29 -26.79
CA SER A 694 -11.32 33.35 -26.25
C SER A 694 -10.28 33.83 -27.28
N GLU A 695 -9.75 32.93 -28.10
CA GLU A 695 -8.84 33.30 -29.20
C GLU A 695 -9.59 33.75 -30.47
N GLY A 696 -10.94 33.72 -30.47
CA GLY A 696 -11.77 34.23 -31.55
C GLY A 696 -11.77 33.38 -32.82
N VAL A 697 -11.40 32.12 -32.75
CA VAL A 697 -11.46 31.21 -33.91
C VAL A 697 -12.83 30.60 -34.11
N ILE A 698 -13.68 30.66 -33.07
CA ILE A 698 -15.13 30.37 -33.07
C ILE A 698 -15.87 31.39 -32.21
N ASP A 699 -17.14 31.54 -32.46
CA ASP A 699 -18.13 32.30 -31.67
C ASP A 699 -19.50 31.60 -31.73
N ASP A 700 -20.52 32.15 -31.04
CA ASP A 700 -21.87 31.61 -30.99
C ASP A 700 -22.59 31.57 -32.37
N GLY A 701 -22.06 32.28 -33.37
CA GLY A 701 -22.53 32.27 -34.75
C GLY A 701 -21.72 31.44 -35.71
N THR A 702 -20.69 30.76 -35.21
CA THR A 702 -19.75 29.97 -36.04
C THR A 702 -20.31 28.57 -36.29
N TYR A 703 -20.77 28.31 -37.50
CA TYR A 703 -21.19 26.97 -37.96
C TYR A 703 -20.03 26.21 -38.62
N ILE A 704 -19.83 24.96 -38.23
CA ILE A 704 -18.87 24.06 -38.83
C ILE A 704 -19.62 22.82 -39.34
N ASN A 705 -19.41 22.48 -40.63
CA ASN A 705 -20.05 21.32 -41.23
C ASN A 705 -19.27 20.03 -40.94
N CYS A 706 -19.74 19.20 -40.02
CA CYS A 706 -19.19 17.91 -39.70
C CYS A 706 -19.55 16.87 -40.76
N THR A 707 -18.56 16.37 -41.47
CA THR A 707 -18.72 15.35 -42.53
C THR A 707 -18.46 13.91 -42.05
N GLY A 708 -18.15 13.70 -40.77
CA GLY A 708 -17.87 12.40 -40.18
C GLY A 708 -16.40 12.01 -40.14
N SER A 709 -15.54 12.62 -40.99
CA SER A 709 -14.08 12.41 -41.02
C SER A 709 -13.37 13.75 -41.13
N PHE A 710 -12.39 13.99 -40.24
CA PHE A 710 -11.56 15.18 -40.25
C PHE A 710 -10.23 14.85 -41.00
N ASP A 711 -10.16 15.28 -42.25
CA ASP A 711 -9.13 14.87 -43.22
C ASP A 711 -7.98 15.89 -43.36
N LEU A 712 -7.98 16.97 -42.52
CA LEU A 712 -6.92 18.00 -42.56
C LEU A 712 -5.64 17.56 -41.86
N VAL A 713 -5.63 16.40 -41.25
CA VAL A 713 -4.44 15.77 -40.61
C VAL A 713 -4.27 14.35 -41.11
N THR A 714 -3.07 13.77 -40.91
CA THR A 714 -2.76 12.40 -41.32
C THR A 714 -2.21 11.62 -40.12
N PRO A 715 -2.82 10.48 -39.74
CA PRO A 715 -4.05 9.92 -40.33
C PRO A 715 -5.29 10.76 -40.04
N PRO A 716 -6.38 10.62 -40.84
CA PRO A 716 -7.65 11.29 -40.60
C PRO A 716 -8.25 10.88 -39.24
N ILE A 717 -8.93 11.83 -38.57
CA ILE A 717 -9.58 11.58 -37.28
C ILE A 717 -11.11 11.47 -37.53
N ASN A 718 -11.69 10.33 -37.13
CA ASN A 718 -13.10 10.10 -37.31
C ASN A 718 -13.93 10.75 -36.18
N CYS A 719 -15.08 11.32 -36.60
CA CYS A 719 -16.16 11.60 -35.64
C CYS A 719 -16.86 10.27 -35.27
N TRP A 720 -17.39 10.19 -34.03
CA TRP A 720 -18.16 9.00 -33.66
C TRP A 720 -19.39 8.81 -34.57
N ASN A 721 -20.04 9.89 -34.98
CA ASN A 721 -21.02 9.84 -36.07
C ASN A 721 -20.30 9.87 -37.40
N LYS A 722 -20.08 8.68 -37.99
CA LYS A 722 -19.38 8.51 -39.28
C LYS A 722 -20.13 9.12 -40.47
N GLN A 723 -21.45 9.42 -40.33
CA GLN A 723 -22.25 10.08 -41.36
C GLN A 723 -22.15 11.60 -41.25
N GLY A 724 -21.55 12.13 -40.18
CA GLY A 724 -21.45 13.54 -39.87
C GLY A 724 -22.68 14.09 -39.17
N HIS A 725 -22.50 15.20 -38.45
CA HIS A 725 -23.58 15.90 -37.78
C HIS A 725 -24.19 17.03 -38.64
N GLY A 726 -23.58 17.32 -39.83
CA GLY A 726 -23.96 18.46 -40.66
C GLY A 726 -23.43 19.78 -40.07
N GLU A 727 -24.13 20.87 -40.39
CA GLU A 727 -23.80 22.21 -39.91
C GLU A 727 -24.29 22.37 -38.46
N ILE A 728 -23.35 22.52 -37.54
CA ILE A 728 -23.61 22.69 -36.10
C ILE A 728 -22.79 23.84 -35.52
N GLU A 729 -23.38 24.51 -34.52
CA GLU A 729 -22.71 25.57 -33.76
C GLU A 729 -22.19 25.04 -32.42
N ILE A 730 -21.55 25.87 -31.58
CA ILE A 730 -20.79 25.43 -30.39
C ILE A 730 -21.62 24.70 -29.35
N ARG A 731 -22.86 25.11 -29.04
CA ARG A 731 -23.74 24.46 -28.04
C ARG A 731 -24.15 23.07 -28.54
N GLU A 732 -24.50 22.97 -29.86
CA GLU A 732 -24.80 21.68 -30.50
C GLU A 732 -23.58 20.81 -30.59
N ALA A 733 -22.40 21.37 -30.79
CA ALA A 733 -21.14 20.62 -30.82
C ALA A 733 -20.77 20.03 -29.44
N ILE A 734 -21.08 20.75 -28.35
CA ILE A 734 -20.96 20.24 -26.98
C ILE A 734 -22.00 19.16 -26.73
N GLU A 735 -23.27 19.42 -27.04
CA GLU A 735 -24.41 18.48 -26.91
C GLU A 735 -24.12 17.16 -27.64
N GLN A 736 -23.80 17.24 -28.94
CA GLN A 736 -23.53 16.08 -29.80
C GLN A 736 -22.12 15.49 -29.62
N SER A 737 -21.31 16.04 -28.74
CA SER A 737 -19.93 15.60 -28.52
C SER A 737 -19.12 15.48 -29.83
N CYS A 738 -19.24 16.44 -30.76
CA CYS A 738 -18.71 16.33 -32.11
C CYS A 738 -17.19 16.41 -32.19
N ASN A 739 -16.50 15.30 -32.47
CA ASN A 739 -15.03 15.28 -32.62
C ASN A 739 -14.56 16.18 -33.75
N TYR A 740 -15.27 16.20 -34.88
CA TYR A 740 -14.90 17.02 -36.03
C TYR A 740 -14.86 18.52 -35.70
N TYR A 741 -15.85 19.01 -34.96
CA TYR A 741 -15.91 20.42 -34.57
C TYR A 741 -14.69 20.82 -33.73
N PHE A 742 -14.36 20.05 -32.69
CA PHE A 742 -13.25 20.37 -31.80
C PHE A 742 -11.87 20.10 -32.43
N ASN A 743 -11.75 19.13 -33.33
CA ASN A 743 -10.55 19.00 -34.16
C ASN A 743 -10.36 20.23 -35.06
N MET A 744 -11.43 20.80 -35.61
CA MET A 744 -11.36 22.04 -36.38
C MET A 744 -10.96 23.24 -35.51
N VAL A 745 -11.43 23.32 -34.27
CA VAL A 745 -11.00 24.35 -33.31
C VAL A 745 -9.49 24.22 -33.07
N GLY A 746 -8.98 23.04 -32.75
CA GLY A 746 -7.56 22.81 -32.54
C GLY A 746 -6.70 23.09 -33.77
N PHE A 747 -7.20 22.76 -34.96
CA PHE A 747 -6.53 23.06 -36.22
C PHE A 747 -6.47 24.58 -36.48
N LYS A 748 -7.59 25.31 -36.32
CA LYS A 748 -7.66 26.76 -36.48
C LYS A 748 -6.74 27.51 -35.49
N LEU A 749 -6.69 27.06 -34.21
CA LEU A 749 -5.81 27.65 -33.20
C LEU A 749 -4.31 27.46 -33.55
N GLY A 750 -3.99 26.43 -34.32
CA GLY A 750 -2.63 26.20 -34.85
C GLY A 750 -2.29 27.02 -36.08
N GLN A 751 -3.25 27.68 -36.73
CA GLN A 751 -2.98 28.47 -37.96
C GLN A 751 -2.34 29.83 -37.63
N ASP A 752 -1.45 30.27 -38.52
CA ASP A 752 -0.94 31.63 -38.55
C ASP A 752 -1.83 32.54 -39.43
N ALA A 753 -1.51 33.81 -39.53
CA ALA A 753 -2.27 34.75 -40.34
C ALA A 753 -2.31 34.43 -41.85
N ASP A 754 -1.37 33.60 -42.32
CA ASP A 754 -1.30 33.11 -43.70
C ASP A 754 -2.02 31.76 -43.89
N GLY A 755 -2.57 31.20 -42.83
CA GLY A 755 -3.32 29.95 -42.82
C GLY A 755 -2.46 28.69 -42.66
N ASN A 756 -1.13 28.81 -42.39
CA ASN A 756 -0.26 27.66 -42.18
C ASN A 756 -0.43 27.08 -40.78
N PHE A 757 -0.65 25.77 -40.70
CA PHE A 757 -0.78 25.07 -39.43
C PHE A 757 0.58 24.80 -38.76
N SER A 758 0.66 25.04 -37.45
CA SER A 758 1.78 24.70 -36.58
C SER A 758 1.28 23.95 -35.35
N GLU A 759 1.73 22.71 -35.17
CA GLU A 759 1.40 21.90 -34.02
C GLU A 759 1.80 22.57 -32.69
N ASN A 760 3.03 23.14 -32.63
CA ASN A 760 3.51 23.85 -31.45
C ASN A 760 2.65 25.07 -31.08
N ARG A 761 2.12 25.78 -32.05
CA ARG A 761 1.22 26.92 -31.79
C ARG A 761 -0.07 26.41 -31.17
N SER A 762 -0.68 25.40 -31.75
CA SER A 762 -1.91 24.80 -31.25
C SER A 762 -1.74 24.31 -29.81
N LEU A 763 -0.67 23.50 -29.56
CA LEU A 763 -0.34 22.99 -28.22
C LEU A 763 -0.07 24.12 -27.21
N SER A 764 0.62 25.20 -27.61
CA SER A 764 0.86 26.34 -26.71
C SER A 764 -0.42 27.03 -26.27
N VAL A 765 -1.42 27.14 -27.15
CA VAL A 765 -2.74 27.69 -26.79
C VAL A 765 -3.48 26.73 -25.86
N LEU A 766 -3.48 25.44 -26.15
CA LEU A 766 -4.06 24.42 -25.29
C LEU A 766 -3.48 24.48 -23.87
N GLN A 767 -2.16 24.48 -23.76
CA GLN A 767 -1.43 24.53 -22.49
C GLN A 767 -1.70 25.82 -21.71
N LYS A 768 -1.85 26.96 -22.39
CA LYS A 768 -2.22 28.23 -21.77
C LYS A 768 -3.56 28.08 -21.03
N TYR A 769 -4.61 27.67 -21.71
CA TYR A 769 -5.95 27.55 -21.10
C TYR A 769 -6.06 26.40 -20.11
N ALA A 770 -5.31 25.31 -20.31
CA ALA A 770 -5.18 24.24 -19.32
C ALA A 770 -4.53 24.75 -18.01
N SER A 771 -3.53 25.63 -18.11
CA SER A 771 -2.92 26.29 -16.95
C SER A 771 -3.87 27.27 -16.27
N GLU A 772 -4.64 28.06 -17.04
CA GLU A 772 -5.61 29.03 -16.50
C GLU A 772 -6.71 28.33 -15.69
N ILE A 773 -7.19 27.14 -16.12
CA ILE A 773 -8.20 26.37 -15.40
C ILE A 773 -7.60 25.35 -14.40
N GLY A 774 -6.28 25.38 -14.21
CA GLY A 774 -5.58 24.60 -13.21
C GLY A 774 -5.30 23.13 -13.56
N LEU A 775 -5.42 22.73 -14.82
CA LEU A 775 -5.15 21.35 -15.27
C LEU A 775 -3.65 21.04 -15.47
N ASP A 776 -2.77 22.00 -15.27
CA ASP A 776 -1.31 21.84 -15.38
C ASP A 776 -0.61 21.50 -14.04
N LYS A 777 -1.35 21.45 -12.94
CA LYS A 777 -0.82 21.25 -11.59
C LYS A 777 -1.75 20.39 -10.73
N LYS A 778 -1.18 19.81 -9.68
CA LYS A 778 -1.91 19.07 -8.65
C LYS A 778 -3.00 19.93 -8.03
N THR A 779 -4.03 19.28 -7.48
CA THR A 779 -5.21 19.97 -6.94
C THR A 779 -4.99 20.61 -5.58
N GLY A 780 -3.91 20.31 -4.87
CA GLY A 780 -3.69 20.74 -3.48
C GLY A 780 -4.21 19.78 -2.42
N ILE A 781 -4.96 18.75 -2.82
CA ILE A 781 -5.47 17.72 -1.90
C ILE A 781 -4.36 17.10 -1.06
N GLU A 782 -4.58 16.91 0.24
CA GLU A 782 -3.56 16.57 1.23
C GLU A 782 -3.01 15.14 1.15
N ILE A 783 -3.70 14.25 0.45
CA ILE A 783 -3.25 12.89 0.23
C ILE A 783 -2.41 12.76 -1.04
N THR A 784 -1.78 11.61 -1.25
CA THR A 784 -0.93 11.38 -2.42
C THR A 784 -1.72 11.57 -3.72
N GLU A 785 -1.22 12.46 -4.59
CA GLU A 785 -1.81 12.76 -5.89
C GLU A 785 -0.74 12.66 -6.98
N SER A 786 -1.09 12.07 -8.14
CA SER A 786 -0.25 12.07 -9.33
C SER A 786 -0.26 13.43 -10.03
N ALA A 787 0.87 13.82 -10.61
CA ALA A 787 0.93 15.03 -11.41
C ALA A 787 0.09 14.88 -12.69
N PRO A 788 -0.66 15.91 -13.09
CA PRO A 788 -1.34 15.93 -14.38
C PRO A 788 -0.34 16.05 -15.53
N HIS A 789 -0.77 15.63 -16.71
CA HIS A 789 -0.02 15.88 -17.94
C HIS A 789 -0.91 16.56 -18.97
N VAL A 790 -0.57 17.79 -19.32
CA VAL A 790 -1.20 18.52 -20.44
C VAL A 790 -0.48 18.11 -21.71
N SER A 791 -1.24 17.80 -22.75
CA SER A 791 -0.69 17.30 -24.00
C SER A 791 0.44 18.19 -24.56
N ASP A 792 1.52 17.53 -24.98
CA ASP A 792 2.72 18.13 -25.58
C ASP A 792 3.01 17.60 -27.00
N SER A 793 2.14 16.74 -27.51
CA SER A 793 2.21 16.15 -28.84
C SER A 793 0.80 15.81 -29.36
N TYR A 794 0.67 15.60 -30.67
CA TYR A 794 -0.62 15.32 -31.32
C TYR A 794 -1.65 16.43 -31.09
N ALA A 795 -1.33 17.66 -31.49
CA ALA A 795 -2.11 18.87 -31.21
C ALA A 795 -3.62 18.73 -31.46
N VAL A 796 -4.02 18.31 -32.65
CA VAL A 796 -5.44 18.29 -33.05
C VAL A 796 -6.25 17.31 -32.21
N PRO A 797 -5.87 16.00 -32.04
CA PRO A 797 -6.64 15.11 -31.17
C PRO A 797 -6.57 15.50 -29.68
N SER A 798 -5.65 16.34 -29.27
CA SER A 798 -5.61 16.84 -27.89
C SER A 798 -6.83 17.70 -27.54
N TYR A 799 -7.44 18.37 -28.51
CA TYR A 799 -8.64 19.19 -28.31
C TYR A 799 -9.93 18.37 -28.11
N ILE A 800 -9.90 17.07 -28.37
CA ILE A 800 -10.95 16.13 -28.00
C ILE A 800 -10.59 15.31 -26.76
N GLY A 801 -9.53 15.72 -26.02
CA GLY A 801 -9.08 15.07 -24.82
C GLY A 801 -8.31 13.77 -25.04
N GLN A 802 -7.78 13.59 -26.25
CA GLN A 802 -6.82 12.51 -26.60
C GLN A 802 -5.39 13.10 -26.63
N GLY A 803 -4.52 12.61 -27.45
CA GLY A 803 -3.11 13.00 -27.47
C GLY A 803 -2.37 12.40 -26.27
N THR A 804 -1.56 13.20 -25.60
CA THR A 804 -0.84 12.78 -24.37
C THR A 804 -1.47 13.33 -23.08
N ASN A 805 -2.70 13.89 -23.15
CA ASN A 805 -3.41 14.36 -21.97
C ASN A 805 -3.63 13.24 -20.94
N ALA A 806 -3.33 13.49 -19.66
CA ALA A 806 -3.55 12.52 -18.59
C ALA A 806 -3.88 13.21 -17.25
N TYR A 807 -5.07 12.93 -16.71
CA TYR A 807 -5.60 13.55 -15.49
C TYR A 807 -6.19 12.54 -14.54
N THR A 808 -6.16 12.87 -13.25
CA THR A 808 -6.85 12.12 -12.20
C THR A 808 -8.32 12.54 -12.10
N THR A 809 -9.12 11.76 -11.38
CA THR A 809 -10.54 12.12 -11.12
C THR A 809 -10.64 13.36 -10.23
N SER A 810 -9.71 13.56 -9.27
CA SER A 810 -9.63 14.78 -8.45
C SER A 810 -9.36 16.03 -9.30
N GLN A 811 -8.47 15.95 -10.29
CA GLN A 811 -8.19 17.05 -11.22
C GLN A 811 -9.40 17.37 -12.11
N LEU A 812 -10.13 16.34 -12.56
CA LEU A 812 -11.38 16.53 -13.30
C LEU A 812 -12.50 17.10 -12.42
N ALA A 813 -12.54 16.78 -11.11
CA ALA A 813 -13.50 17.38 -10.18
C ALA A 813 -13.21 18.88 -9.95
N ARG A 814 -11.93 19.27 -9.76
CA ARG A 814 -11.55 20.70 -9.72
C ARG A 814 -11.93 21.43 -11.01
N TYR A 815 -11.70 20.79 -12.15
CA TYR A 815 -12.12 21.31 -13.44
C TYR A 815 -13.63 21.50 -13.54
N ALA A 816 -14.44 20.53 -13.09
CA ALA A 816 -15.89 20.64 -13.03
C ALA A 816 -16.35 21.79 -12.09
N THR A 817 -15.67 21.94 -10.93
CA THR A 817 -15.90 23.05 -9.98
C THR A 817 -15.64 24.42 -10.62
N ALA A 818 -14.53 24.53 -11.36
CA ALA A 818 -14.18 25.76 -12.05
C ALA A 818 -15.19 26.10 -13.16
N ILE A 819 -15.73 25.12 -13.87
CA ILE A 819 -16.81 25.32 -14.84
C ILE A 819 -18.10 25.77 -14.13
N ALA A 820 -18.52 25.04 -13.09
CA ALA A 820 -19.75 25.34 -12.35
C ALA A 820 -19.77 26.77 -11.78
N THR A 821 -18.61 27.32 -11.44
CA THR A 821 -18.44 28.67 -10.87
C THR A 821 -18.11 29.74 -11.91
N SER A 822 -18.18 29.43 -13.20
CA SER A 822 -17.79 30.34 -14.27
C SER A 822 -16.36 30.88 -14.10
N GLY A 823 -15.42 29.98 -13.74
CA GLY A 823 -13.99 30.27 -13.79
C GLY A 823 -13.24 30.31 -12.47
N ASN A 824 -13.85 30.15 -11.30
CA ASN A 824 -13.09 30.10 -10.05
C ASN A 824 -12.39 28.75 -9.90
N VAL A 825 -11.07 28.76 -9.84
CA VAL A 825 -10.22 27.58 -9.67
C VAL A 825 -9.77 27.50 -8.22
N TYR A 826 -10.23 26.50 -7.49
CA TYR A 826 -9.87 26.28 -6.10
C TYR A 826 -8.68 25.32 -5.96
N ASP A 827 -7.87 25.47 -4.93
CA ASP A 827 -7.19 24.33 -4.35
C ASP A 827 -8.21 23.49 -3.59
N LEU A 828 -8.22 22.18 -3.88
CA LEU A 828 -9.10 21.23 -3.20
C LEU A 828 -8.53 20.88 -1.83
N THR A 829 -9.40 20.70 -0.84
CA THR A 829 -8.98 20.33 0.51
C THR A 829 -9.87 19.23 1.11
N LEU A 830 -9.26 18.35 1.89
CA LEU A 830 -9.92 17.38 2.77
C LEU A 830 -10.02 17.89 4.21
N LEU A 831 -9.44 19.07 4.52
CA LEU A 831 -9.37 19.60 5.87
C LEU A 831 -10.34 20.74 6.08
N ASP A 832 -11.20 20.64 7.12
CA ASP A 832 -12.08 21.72 7.57
C ASP A 832 -11.41 22.52 8.70
N ARG A 833 -11.10 21.85 9.82
CA ARG A 833 -10.51 22.50 11.00
C ARG A 833 -9.71 21.54 11.87
N GLN A 834 -8.91 22.13 12.72
CA GLN A 834 -8.22 21.44 13.83
C GLN A 834 -8.71 22.00 15.17
N THR A 835 -8.84 21.11 16.16
CA THR A 835 -9.19 21.49 17.54
C THR A 835 -8.20 20.88 18.52
N ASP A 836 -8.09 21.47 19.70
CA ASP A 836 -7.44 20.81 20.82
C ASP A 836 -8.34 19.71 21.41
N SER A 837 -7.80 18.91 22.33
CA SER A 837 -8.54 17.83 23.01
C SER A 837 -9.75 18.31 23.86
N LYS A 838 -9.97 19.62 23.97
CA LYS A 838 -11.11 20.24 24.65
C LYS A 838 -12.15 20.78 23.65
N GLY A 839 -11.91 20.62 22.34
CA GLY A 839 -12.78 21.08 21.28
C GLY A 839 -12.60 22.56 20.91
N ASN A 840 -11.57 23.26 21.41
CA ASN A 840 -11.30 24.64 20.97
C ASN A 840 -10.65 24.63 19.59
N THR A 841 -11.19 25.38 18.65
CA THR A 841 -10.62 25.51 17.31
C THR A 841 -9.26 26.18 17.35
N LEU A 842 -8.25 25.48 16.85
CA LEU A 842 -6.86 25.97 16.75
C LEU A 842 -6.59 26.56 15.36
N LYS A 843 -7.12 25.91 14.33
CA LYS A 843 -6.97 26.32 12.93
C LYS A 843 -8.24 25.98 12.17
N LYS A 844 -8.66 26.87 11.28
CA LYS A 844 -9.68 26.64 10.27
C LYS A 844 -9.01 26.74 8.90
N TYR A 845 -9.41 25.90 7.98
CA TYR A 845 -8.95 25.95 6.60
C TYR A 845 -10.01 26.71 5.78
N GLU A 846 -9.59 27.80 5.17
CA GLU A 846 -10.50 28.65 4.40
C GLU A 846 -10.35 28.31 2.90
N PRO A 847 -11.40 28.51 2.10
CA PRO A 847 -11.34 28.29 0.66
C PRO A 847 -10.20 29.08 0.00
N ASP A 848 -9.42 28.41 -0.87
CA ASP A 848 -8.31 29.05 -1.59
C ASP A 848 -8.59 29.07 -3.10
N ILE A 849 -8.96 30.24 -3.63
CA ILE A 849 -9.11 30.47 -5.06
C ILE A 849 -7.73 30.80 -5.62
N ILE A 850 -7.10 29.85 -6.28
CA ILE A 850 -5.74 29.98 -6.83
C ILE A 850 -5.72 30.69 -8.18
N ASN A 851 -6.84 30.76 -8.88
CA ASN A 851 -7.01 31.51 -10.13
C ASN A 851 -8.50 31.78 -10.42
N THR A 852 -8.75 32.78 -11.25
CA THR A 852 -10.07 32.99 -11.86
C THR A 852 -9.84 33.14 -13.37
N VAL A 853 -10.50 32.28 -14.14
CA VAL A 853 -10.39 32.28 -15.61
C VAL A 853 -11.12 33.51 -16.17
N ASP A 854 -10.37 34.48 -16.71
CA ASP A 854 -10.89 35.75 -17.22
C ASP A 854 -11.33 35.60 -18.68
N VAL A 855 -12.56 35.13 -18.88
CA VAL A 855 -13.19 35.03 -20.19
C VAL A 855 -14.57 35.70 -20.16
N SER A 856 -15.09 36.08 -21.33
CA SER A 856 -16.38 36.79 -21.43
C SER A 856 -17.55 35.91 -21.00
N GLN A 857 -18.58 36.49 -20.41
CA GLN A 857 -19.74 35.78 -19.88
C GLN A 857 -20.44 34.90 -20.93
N ASN A 858 -20.48 35.31 -22.20
CA ASN A 858 -21.08 34.52 -23.27
C ASN A 858 -20.39 33.16 -23.48
N VAL A 859 -19.07 33.07 -23.20
CA VAL A 859 -18.34 31.78 -23.24
C VAL A 859 -18.92 30.84 -22.19
N TRP A 860 -19.12 31.34 -20.98
CA TRP A 860 -19.69 30.53 -19.89
C TRP A 860 -21.15 30.16 -20.18
N ASP A 861 -21.95 31.13 -20.71
CA ASP A 861 -23.35 30.89 -21.06
C ASP A 861 -23.50 29.79 -22.12
N ASP A 862 -22.63 29.76 -23.13
CA ASP A 862 -22.60 28.71 -24.16
C ASP A 862 -22.17 27.35 -23.61
N ILE A 863 -21.19 27.33 -22.70
CA ILE A 863 -20.73 26.14 -22.03
C ILE A 863 -21.83 25.56 -21.14
N HIS A 864 -22.43 26.35 -20.28
CA HIS A 864 -23.48 25.90 -19.37
C HIS A 864 -24.72 25.38 -20.13
N ASP A 865 -25.17 26.09 -21.19
CA ASP A 865 -26.27 25.64 -22.04
C ASP A 865 -25.92 24.35 -22.78
N GLY A 866 -24.73 24.28 -23.36
CA GLY A 866 -24.24 23.07 -24.02
C GLY A 866 -24.17 21.86 -23.10
N MET A 867 -23.60 22.01 -21.87
CA MET A 867 -23.53 20.95 -20.86
C MET A 867 -24.91 20.54 -20.32
N TYR A 868 -25.83 21.50 -20.16
CA TYR A 868 -27.21 21.21 -19.79
C TYR A 868 -27.88 20.34 -20.86
N ARG A 869 -27.75 20.68 -22.15
CA ARG A 869 -28.33 19.95 -23.29
C ARG A 869 -27.74 18.52 -23.37
N VAL A 870 -26.46 18.31 -23.08
CA VAL A 870 -25.87 16.95 -23.02
C VAL A 870 -26.71 16.06 -22.10
N VAL A 871 -27.00 16.52 -20.89
CA VAL A 871 -27.77 15.72 -19.91
C VAL A 871 -29.19 15.46 -20.38
N GLN A 872 -29.81 16.42 -21.04
CA GLN A 872 -31.19 16.27 -21.58
C GLN A 872 -31.28 15.20 -22.71
N THR A 873 -30.17 14.91 -23.39
CA THR A 873 -30.12 13.87 -24.43
C THR A 873 -29.80 12.48 -23.88
N HIS A 874 -29.34 12.38 -22.61
CA HIS A 874 -28.93 11.14 -21.97
C HIS A 874 -30.06 10.58 -21.10
N ARG A 875 -30.67 9.46 -21.56
CA ARG A 875 -31.80 8.79 -20.86
C ARG A 875 -31.48 8.36 -19.43
N GLN A 876 -30.20 8.21 -19.10
CA GLN A 876 -29.71 7.84 -17.78
C GLN A 876 -30.17 8.81 -16.70
N PHE A 877 -30.42 10.08 -17.06
CA PHE A 877 -30.90 11.15 -16.17
C PHE A 877 -32.42 11.43 -16.27
N ASP A 878 -33.15 10.60 -17.01
CA ASP A 878 -34.59 10.78 -17.17
C ASP A 878 -35.31 10.69 -15.83
N GLY A 879 -36.02 11.77 -15.45
CA GLY A 879 -36.80 11.80 -14.22
C GLY A 879 -35.99 11.99 -12.94
N LEU A 880 -34.72 12.42 -13.02
CA LEU A 880 -33.83 12.60 -11.87
C LEU A 880 -34.37 13.55 -10.79
N GLY A 881 -35.15 14.57 -11.13
CA GLY A 881 -35.78 15.48 -10.14
C GLY A 881 -34.94 16.70 -9.76
N VAL A 882 -33.69 16.78 -10.18
CA VAL A 882 -32.81 17.95 -10.12
C VAL A 882 -32.24 18.21 -11.51
N ASP A 883 -32.07 19.49 -11.87
CA ASP A 883 -31.44 19.86 -13.12
C ASP A 883 -29.91 19.70 -13.02
N VAL A 884 -29.31 18.97 -13.98
CA VAL A 884 -27.88 18.66 -14.04
C VAL A 884 -27.29 19.23 -15.32
N ALA A 885 -26.08 19.78 -15.24
CA ALA A 885 -25.26 20.10 -16.39
C ALA A 885 -24.00 19.24 -16.35
N GLY A 886 -23.61 18.63 -17.46
CA GLY A 886 -22.49 17.74 -17.48
C GLY A 886 -21.95 17.43 -18.86
N LYS A 887 -20.81 16.73 -18.89
CA LYS A 887 -20.18 16.26 -20.12
C LYS A 887 -19.69 14.82 -19.93
N THR A 888 -20.08 13.99 -20.87
CA THR A 888 -19.63 12.61 -21.00
C THR A 888 -18.24 12.54 -21.61
N GLY A 889 -17.49 11.50 -21.27
CA GLY A 889 -16.18 11.21 -21.83
C GLY A 889 -15.93 9.72 -21.99
N THR A 890 -15.48 9.34 -23.17
CA THR A 890 -14.98 8.00 -23.45
C THR A 890 -13.51 8.13 -23.86
N ALA A 891 -12.60 7.53 -23.10
CA ALA A 891 -11.19 7.54 -23.44
C ALA A 891 -10.77 6.17 -23.99
N GLU A 892 -10.30 6.19 -25.22
CA GLU A 892 -9.81 5.00 -25.91
C GLU A 892 -8.41 4.65 -25.42
N LEU A 893 -8.17 3.37 -25.09
CA LEU A 893 -6.86 2.83 -24.76
C LEU A 893 -6.24 2.17 -25.98
N ASN A 894 -6.78 1.02 -26.38
CA ASN A 894 -6.40 0.25 -27.56
C ASN A 894 -7.50 -0.79 -27.86
N ILE A 895 -7.31 -1.59 -28.90
CA ILE A 895 -8.30 -2.57 -29.32
C ILE A 895 -8.42 -3.81 -28.41
N TYR A 896 -7.54 -3.96 -27.42
CA TYR A 896 -7.49 -5.12 -26.50
C TYR A 896 -8.09 -4.83 -25.13
N HIS A 897 -8.35 -3.57 -24.83
CA HIS A 897 -8.91 -3.15 -23.55
C HIS A 897 -10.19 -2.32 -23.76
N PRO A 898 -11.22 -2.52 -22.93
CA PRO A 898 -12.39 -1.64 -22.94
C PRO A 898 -12.02 -0.19 -22.66
N ASN A 899 -12.77 0.74 -23.21
CA ASN A 899 -12.58 2.16 -22.99
C ASN A 899 -12.92 2.58 -21.56
N HIS A 900 -12.29 3.63 -21.05
CA HIS A 900 -12.72 4.25 -19.79
C HIS A 900 -14.03 5.03 -20.00
N GLY A 901 -14.99 4.85 -19.09
CA GLY A 901 -16.20 5.66 -19.03
C GLY A 901 -16.05 6.80 -18.03
N MET A 902 -16.37 8.04 -18.42
CA MET A 902 -16.25 9.22 -17.59
C MET A 902 -17.48 10.13 -17.68
N PHE A 903 -17.74 10.81 -16.57
CA PHE A 903 -18.71 11.92 -16.49
C PHE A 903 -18.14 13.03 -15.60
N VAL A 904 -18.22 14.26 -16.04
CA VAL A 904 -17.97 15.46 -15.24
C VAL A 904 -19.20 16.37 -15.31
N GLY A 905 -19.61 16.92 -14.18
CA GLY A 905 -20.80 17.75 -14.16
C GLY A 905 -21.03 18.42 -12.82
N TYR A 906 -22.15 19.10 -12.69
CA TYR A 906 -22.58 19.79 -11.47
C TYR A 906 -24.10 19.85 -11.40
N ALA A 907 -24.59 19.99 -10.19
CA ALA A 907 -26.01 20.12 -9.89
C ALA A 907 -26.25 21.03 -8.66
N PRO A 908 -27.40 21.73 -8.59
CA PRO A 908 -28.31 21.99 -9.68
C PRO A 908 -27.67 22.82 -10.83
N ALA A 909 -28.11 22.66 -12.08
CA ALA A 909 -27.51 23.40 -13.19
C ALA A 909 -27.76 24.90 -13.11
N SER A 910 -28.90 25.31 -12.54
CA SER A 910 -29.35 26.71 -12.41
C SER A 910 -28.68 27.47 -11.24
N ASP A 911 -28.30 26.77 -10.16
CA ASP A 911 -27.59 27.33 -8.99
C ASP A 911 -26.67 26.23 -8.41
N PRO A 912 -25.46 26.05 -8.97
CA PRO A 912 -24.60 24.95 -8.63
C PRO A 912 -24.22 24.88 -7.14
N GLU A 913 -24.43 23.71 -6.54
CA GLU A 913 -24.03 23.41 -5.16
C GLU A 913 -22.87 22.41 -5.14
N TYR A 914 -22.96 21.36 -5.95
CA TYR A 914 -21.97 20.28 -6.00
C TYR A 914 -21.47 20.03 -7.42
N ALA A 915 -20.15 19.89 -7.55
CA ALA A 915 -19.54 19.40 -8.77
C ALA A 915 -19.05 17.95 -8.58
N ILE A 916 -19.11 17.16 -9.64
CA ILE A 916 -18.79 15.74 -9.62
C ILE A 916 -17.88 15.38 -10.79
N ALA A 917 -16.95 14.48 -10.53
CA ALA A 917 -16.24 13.70 -11.55
C ALA A 917 -16.36 12.22 -11.21
N VAL A 918 -16.80 11.41 -12.17
CA VAL A 918 -16.89 9.95 -12.08
C VAL A 918 -16.06 9.33 -13.17
N ARG A 919 -15.26 8.30 -12.83
CA ARG A 919 -14.55 7.45 -13.79
C ARG A 919 -14.73 5.99 -13.44
N ILE A 920 -15.13 5.19 -14.42
CA ILE A 920 -15.10 3.72 -14.37
C ILE A 920 -14.00 3.28 -15.32
N GLU A 921 -12.93 2.74 -14.76
CA GLU A 921 -11.81 2.24 -15.55
C GLU A 921 -12.25 1.04 -16.35
N ASN A 922 -11.91 1.04 -17.64
CA ASN A 922 -12.37 0.00 -18.57
C ASN A 922 -13.90 -0.23 -18.52
N GLY A 923 -14.64 0.87 -18.27
CA GLY A 923 -16.09 0.90 -18.09
C GLY A 923 -16.89 0.79 -19.39
N TYR A 924 -16.22 0.53 -20.50
CA TYR A 924 -16.77 0.37 -21.86
C TYR A 924 -17.30 1.67 -22.49
N THR A 925 -18.21 2.36 -21.84
CA THR A 925 -18.85 3.57 -22.37
C THR A 925 -19.03 4.62 -21.28
N SER A 926 -19.13 5.89 -21.68
CA SER A 926 -19.50 6.99 -20.78
C SER A 926 -20.88 6.83 -20.16
N GLY A 927 -21.81 6.13 -20.84
CA GLY A 927 -23.15 5.86 -20.32
C GLY A 927 -23.13 5.13 -18.97
N ASN A 928 -22.15 4.26 -18.72
CA ASN A 928 -21.97 3.60 -17.41
C ASN A 928 -21.56 4.59 -16.32
N ALA A 929 -20.72 5.58 -16.64
CA ALA A 929 -20.38 6.65 -15.69
C ALA A 929 -21.57 7.59 -15.44
N CYS A 930 -22.44 7.83 -16.46
CA CYS A 930 -23.68 8.57 -16.29
C CYS A 930 -24.65 7.87 -15.33
N LEU A 931 -24.82 6.54 -15.45
CA LEU A 931 -25.64 5.77 -14.52
C LEU A 931 -25.11 5.84 -13.08
N ALA A 932 -23.80 5.81 -12.89
CA ALA A 932 -23.22 5.99 -11.57
C ALA A 932 -23.46 7.43 -11.04
N ALA A 933 -23.31 8.45 -11.91
CA ALA A 933 -23.56 9.84 -11.53
C ALA A 933 -25.05 10.09 -11.20
N ASP A 934 -25.97 9.47 -11.93
CA ASP A 934 -27.41 9.53 -11.66
C ASP A 934 -27.74 8.97 -10.27
N ASP A 935 -27.23 7.78 -9.93
CA ASP A 935 -27.40 7.20 -8.60
C ASP A 935 -26.80 8.08 -7.49
N ILE A 936 -25.61 8.66 -7.75
CA ILE A 936 -24.96 9.57 -6.82
C ILE A 936 -25.81 10.81 -6.59
N PHE A 937 -26.32 11.45 -7.65
CA PHE A 937 -27.19 12.63 -7.52
C PHE A 937 -28.50 12.28 -6.79
N LYS A 938 -29.11 11.12 -7.08
CA LYS A 938 -30.30 10.64 -6.36
C LYS A 938 -30.04 10.50 -4.86
N TYR A 939 -28.85 10.03 -4.51
CA TYR A 939 -28.46 9.84 -3.11
C TYR A 939 -28.20 11.19 -2.41
N ILE A 940 -27.31 12.02 -2.96
CA ILE A 940 -26.87 13.26 -2.29
C ILE A 940 -27.98 14.32 -2.18
N PHE A 941 -28.94 14.31 -3.12
CA PHE A 941 -30.13 15.19 -3.08
C PHE A 941 -31.35 14.52 -2.46
N GLU A 942 -31.23 13.31 -1.90
CA GLU A 942 -32.33 12.56 -1.26
C GLU A 942 -33.58 12.42 -2.15
N LEU A 943 -33.38 12.20 -3.46
CA LEU A 943 -34.45 12.20 -4.45
C LEU A 943 -35.27 10.90 -4.46
N THR A 944 -34.74 9.82 -3.86
CA THR A 944 -35.41 8.52 -3.79
C THR A 944 -34.99 7.77 -2.52
N ASP A 945 -35.69 6.68 -2.20
CA ASP A 945 -35.36 5.86 -1.03
C ASP A 945 -33.94 5.26 -1.20
N GLU A 946 -33.08 5.47 -0.22
CA GLU A 946 -31.70 4.95 -0.15
C GLU A 946 -31.63 3.45 -0.49
N LYS A 947 -32.57 2.63 0.01
CA LYS A 947 -32.63 1.18 -0.26
C LYS A 947 -32.84 0.84 -1.74
N SER A 948 -33.39 1.75 -2.52
CA SER A 948 -33.56 1.57 -3.96
C SER A 948 -32.25 1.82 -4.74
N ILE A 949 -31.32 2.55 -4.14
CA ILE A 949 -29.99 2.83 -4.68
C ILE A 949 -28.98 1.79 -4.14
N LEU A 950 -28.92 1.67 -2.82
CA LEU A 950 -28.01 0.75 -2.13
C LEU A 950 -28.67 -0.63 -1.97
N THR A 951 -28.81 -1.34 -3.08
CA THR A 951 -29.52 -2.63 -3.15
C THR A 951 -28.74 -3.80 -2.57
N GLY A 952 -27.41 -3.65 -2.42
CA GLY A 952 -26.50 -4.69 -1.97
C GLY A 952 -26.24 -5.80 -3.02
N VAL A 953 -26.70 -5.58 -4.27
CA VAL A 953 -26.46 -6.50 -5.40
C VAL A 953 -25.96 -5.71 -6.61
N ALA A 954 -25.44 -6.40 -7.61
CA ALA A 954 -25.00 -5.78 -8.86
C ALA A 954 -26.15 -5.01 -9.52
N ALA A 955 -25.86 -3.84 -10.04
CA ALA A 955 -26.86 -3.01 -10.72
C ALA A 955 -27.36 -3.70 -12.00
N SER A 956 -28.68 -3.74 -12.19
CA SER A 956 -29.30 -4.58 -13.22
C SER A 956 -29.45 -3.90 -14.60
N ASP A 957 -29.16 -2.62 -14.74
CA ASP A 957 -29.53 -1.88 -15.96
C ASP A 957 -28.30 -1.44 -16.76
N THR A 958 -28.03 -2.19 -17.82
CA THR A 958 -26.99 -1.88 -18.80
C THR A 958 -27.52 -2.05 -20.25
N SER A 959 -28.82 -2.34 -20.45
CA SER A 959 -29.32 -2.86 -21.72
C SER A 959 -29.53 -1.82 -22.83
N ASP A 960 -29.57 -0.53 -22.52
CA ASP A 960 -29.84 0.56 -23.49
C ASP A 960 -28.81 1.71 -23.41
N ILE A 961 -27.54 1.39 -23.11
CA ILE A 961 -26.49 2.39 -23.06
C ILE A 961 -26.13 2.79 -24.49
N SER A 962 -26.48 4.00 -24.89
CA SER A 962 -26.07 4.55 -26.19
C SER A 962 -24.54 4.67 -26.21
N ASN A 963 -23.92 4.12 -27.25
CA ASN A 963 -22.51 4.37 -27.51
C ASN A 963 -22.36 5.81 -27.97
N ASP A 964 -21.55 6.62 -27.25
CA ASP A 964 -21.04 7.90 -27.74
C ASP A 964 -20.07 7.69 -28.89
#